data_128c5cb0a0887c17c32893b6423a32b8
#
_entry.id   128c5cb0a0887c17c32893b6423a32b8
#
_cell.length_a   1.000
_cell.length_b   1.000
_cell.length_c   1.000
_cell.angle_alpha   90.00
_cell.angle_beta   90.00
_cell.angle_gamma   90.00
#
_symmetry.space_group_name_H-M   'P 1'
#
loop_
_entity.id
_entity.type
_entity.pdbx_description
1 polymer ?
#
loop_
_entity_poly.entity_id
_entity_poly.type
_entity_poly.pdbx_seq_one_letter_code
_entity_poly.pdbx_strand_id
1 'polypeptide(L)'
;MKTKFILLLMISAMCIWAGDRSPAPTTGAGSRAWTPRKTDRPVYSKLTFVPGFAGCSFYFPAADGKAIEVAFREAGRGEYKDVLTPSYNRREKLWRGSIVNLKENTSYEVKISSEGKVVAEGKFITKGALPKIAKTIVLSEKNFKDGTLTITAKGKPDGWIRYTCAPGFVLKNDRTKPLIVINKAKYIVLDKLVLNGGGHIAVEVNYASNIRITNCDLSGWGRPDAKQYFDYVLGGKPGYIDANGKQRSTNYSAGIALNYGDNILIEKCYIHDPAGHANSWRYSHPAGPCAIFAVCPTSTTVRYNDLVANDLGRWNDAVEGLYNFGEDGGFNRDAEIYGNFMIFCQDDNIELDGGQQNVRCFGNRFESSYCGVSIQGCMSGPCYVFGNMFISMGDQYGYHGQNIKTSTNGSGVDAVAYVLNNSFTGPGTGFSMNRLLKAVVMNNAYDTSYVSGAKVMKYQNSVSDYNVMPKVKEAVPGKNGKLVAPGYANAKQGVLEPKADSPLVKAGKVIPNFTPEKDVNIGAFQKGTILPLRPMPVKTSVNKLNFKVANKKSAPQSFKVKVCGKNYSSPFAVTKSATCDWFDVVPASGVFESGKEIEFTVTLKPELMDKKTVYRGAFLLRQPDGLSRPVSIYADTDFVQKARLHNDGNKTIYINAEDFISGDGKVEVINDKNADGGKAVRLYEAKKGGKPFVYEFTVPADGKYHLMLRSRSGHRPRVRVSMDGGKMYDSALALMNYWAWATAMDGSAKKTSNPWSWKVGYFTLKAGKHKLNIMPYGFKDIDLIALTSDPGPFEPR
;
A
#
# COMPACT_ATOMS: atom_id res chain seq x y z
N MET A 1 -24.93 2.84 48.95
CA MET A 1 -25.22 2.14 47.67
C MET A 1 -24.13 2.52 46.67
N LYS A 2 -23.17 1.61 46.41
CA LYS A 2 -22.02 1.87 45.51
C LYS A 2 -22.35 1.22 44.18
N THR A 3 -22.64 2.02 43.17
CA THR A 3 -22.86 1.55 41.81
C THR A 3 -21.51 1.46 41.09
N LYS A 4 -21.03 0.26 40.85
CA LYS A 4 -19.84 0.02 40.04
C LYS A 4 -20.16 0.23 38.57
N PHE A 5 -19.59 1.25 37.97
CA PHE A 5 -19.51 1.40 36.52
C PHE A 5 -18.46 0.43 35.97
N ILE A 6 -18.89 -0.59 35.27
CA ILE A 6 -18.03 -1.48 34.49
C ILE A 6 -17.70 -0.75 33.18
N LEU A 7 -16.47 -0.25 33.09
CA LEU A 7 -15.92 0.34 31.87
C LEU A 7 -15.57 -0.80 30.90
N LEU A 8 -16.44 -1.06 29.91
CA LEU A 8 -16.17 -2.03 28.85
C LEU A 8 -15.14 -1.40 27.88
N LEU A 9 -13.88 -1.76 28.05
CA LEU A 9 -12.83 -1.48 27.06
C LEU A 9 -13.20 -2.18 25.74
N MET A 10 -13.48 -1.39 24.69
CA MET A 10 -13.41 -1.86 23.32
C MET A 10 -11.94 -2.16 22.99
N ILE A 11 -11.59 -3.42 23.09
CA ILE A 11 -10.36 -3.93 22.47
C ILE A 11 -10.67 -4.06 20.99
N SER A 12 -10.26 -3.06 20.20
CA SER A 12 -10.03 -3.28 18.78
C SER A 12 -9.06 -4.46 18.68
N ALA A 13 -9.44 -5.49 17.93
CA ALA A 13 -8.63 -6.67 17.75
C ALA A 13 -7.30 -6.27 17.11
N MET A 14 -6.33 -5.99 17.94
CA MET A 14 -4.96 -5.77 17.53
C MET A 14 -4.27 -7.12 17.48
N CYS A 15 -3.80 -7.44 16.30
CA CYS A 15 -2.96 -8.59 16.06
C CYS A 15 -1.76 -8.57 17.01
N ILE A 16 -1.81 -9.37 18.06
CA ILE A 16 -0.63 -9.74 18.83
C ILE A 16 0.12 -10.75 17.94
N TRP A 17 1.08 -10.27 17.18
CA TRP A 17 2.00 -11.09 16.44
C TRP A 17 3.06 -11.65 17.41
N ALA A 18 2.72 -12.73 18.12
CA ALA A 18 3.73 -13.58 18.72
C ALA A 18 4.26 -14.47 17.59
N GLY A 19 5.41 -14.11 17.05
CA GLY A 19 6.35 -14.96 16.35
C GLY A 19 5.77 -16.06 15.46
N ASP A 20 5.08 -15.73 14.38
CA ASP A 20 4.89 -16.69 13.30
C ASP A 20 6.20 -16.76 12.50
N ARG A 21 7.00 -17.76 12.76
CA ARG A 21 8.14 -18.15 11.92
C ARG A 21 7.59 -18.84 10.67
N SER A 22 6.87 -18.08 9.81
CA SER A 22 6.56 -18.58 8.48
C SER A 22 7.88 -18.72 7.72
N PRO A 23 8.20 -19.87 7.14
CA PRO A 23 9.42 -20.03 6.37
C PRO A 23 9.38 -19.05 5.18
N ALA A 24 10.44 -18.30 5.02
CA ALA A 24 10.70 -17.46 3.87
C ALA A 24 10.50 -18.25 2.55
N PRO A 25 10.19 -17.57 1.44
CA PRO A 25 9.90 -18.23 0.18
C PRO A 25 11.06 -19.14 -0.22
N THR A 26 10.76 -20.41 -0.39
CA THR A 26 11.72 -21.37 -0.92
C THR A 26 11.91 -21.08 -2.41
N THR A 27 13.01 -20.43 -2.77
CA THR A 27 13.54 -20.52 -4.13
C THR A 27 13.83 -22.00 -4.40
N GLY A 28 13.44 -22.51 -5.57
CA GLY A 28 13.53 -23.92 -5.93
C GLY A 28 14.96 -24.46 -6.03
N ALA A 29 15.66 -24.55 -4.93
CA ALA A 29 16.86 -25.34 -4.67
C ALA A 29 17.11 -25.34 -3.15
N GLY A 30 16.62 -26.36 -2.46
CA GLY A 30 16.96 -26.66 -1.07
C GLY A 30 16.51 -25.63 -0.03
N SER A 31 15.47 -25.95 0.72
CA SER A 31 14.94 -25.12 1.82
C SER A 31 16.01 -24.87 2.90
N ARG A 32 16.76 -23.79 2.78
CA ARG A 32 17.41 -23.18 3.95
C ARG A 32 16.42 -22.20 4.57
N ALA A 33 15.98 -22.48 5.78
CA ALA A 33 15.25 -21.50 6.57
C ALA A 33 16.06 -20.20 6.60
N TRP A 34 15.43 -19.09 6.16
CA TRP A 34 16.01 -17.76 6.27
C TRP A 34 16.06 -17.38 7.75
N THR A 35 17.19 -17.61 8.39
CA THR A 35 17.49 -16.98 9.67
C THR A 35 18.00 -15.58 9.40
N PRO A 36 17.48 -14.53 10.09
CA PRO A 36 18.03 -13.19 9.98
C PRO A 36 19.53 -13.27 10.27
N ARG A 37 20.37 -12.97 9.27
CA ARG A 37 21.76 -12.64 9.59
C ARG A 37 21.71 -11.33 10.35
N LYS A 38 22.33 -11.25 11.54
CA LYS A 38 22.72 -9.97 12.10
C LYS A 38 23.49 -9.25 11.00
N THR A 39 22.92 -8.20 10.44
CA THR A 39 23.70 -7.32 9.57
C THR A 39 24.76 -6.70 10.47
N ASP A 40 26.02 -6.72 10.04
CA ASP A 40 27.09 -6.02 10.76
C ASP A 40 26.72 -4.54 10.76
N ARG A 41 26.21 -4.05 11.88
CA ARG A 41 25.87 -2.63 12.02
C ARG A 41 27.14 -1.83 12.00
N PRO A 42 27.23 -0.77 11.17
CA PRO A 42 28.42 0.07 11.17
C PRO A 42 28.57 0.76 12.53
N VAL A 43 29.77 0.71 13.07
CA VAL A 43 30.15 1.49 14.24
C VAL A 43 30.64 2.85 13.77
N TYR A 44 29.93 3.90 14.14
CA TYR A 44 30.30 5.26 13.78
C TYR A 44 31.19 5.85 14.87
N SER A 45 32.51 5.91 14.63
CA SER A 45 33.51 6.46 15.58
C SER A 45 33.79 7.96 15.35
N LYS A 46 33.29 8.54 14.26
CA LYS A 46 33.43 9.94 13.87
C LYS A 46 32.20 10.41 13.09
N LEU A 47 32.11 11.72 12.87
CA LEU A 47 31.10 12.27 11.98
C LEU A 47 31.13 11.58 10.62
N THR A 48 30.03 10.95 10.27
CA THR A 48 29.89 10.13 9.08
C THR A 48 28.64 10.56 8.30
N PHE A 49 28.76 10.65 6.98
CA PHE A 49 27.68 10.95 6.05
C PHE A 49 27.37 9.76 5.16
N VAL A 50 26.08 9.52 4.92
CA VAL A 50 25.59 8.54 3.93
C VAL A 50 24.72 9.30 2.93
N PRO A 51 25.31 9.75 1.82
CA PRO A 51 24.58 10.55 0.83
C PRO A 51 23.54 9.73 0.07
N GLY A 52 22.35 10.33 -0.14
CA GLY A 52 21.33 9.92 -1.10
C GLY A 52 21.37 10.79 -2.36
N PHE A 53 20.26 10.83 -3.10
CA PHE A 53 20.08 11.72 -4.26
C PHE A 53 19.47 13.07 -3.85
N ALA A 54 18.48 13.06 -2.97
CA ALA A 54 17.77 14.25 -2.51
C ALA A 54 17.99 14.56 -1.03
N GLY A 55 18.81 13.77 -0.35
CA GLY A 55 19.13 13.93 1.06
C GLY A 55 20.44 13.25 1.45
N CYS A 56 20.81 13.44 2.71
CA CYS A 56 21.98 12.80 3.30
C CYS A 56 21.70 12.42 4.74
N SER A 57 21.94 11.19 5.12
CA SER A 57 21.96 10.79 6.53
C SER A 57 23.29 11.19 7.16
N PHE A 58 23.24 11.62 8.42
CA PHE A 58 24.46 11.87 9.19
C PHE A 58 24.40 11.16 10.55
N TYR A 59 25.57 10.81 11.04
CA TYR A 59 25.83 10.11 12.28
C TYR A 59 26.98 10.78 13.01
N PHE A 60 26.73 11.21 14.28
CA PHE A 60 27.74 11.87 15.09
C PHE A 60 27.80 11.23 16.48
N PRO A 61 28.92 10.56 16.83
CA PRO A 61 29.10 9.95 18.14
C PRO A 61 29.29 11.02 19.22
N ALA A 62 28.56 10.91 20.33
CA ALA A 62 28.67 11.81 21.47
C ALA A 62 28.34 11.02 22.75
N ALA A 63 29.37 10.67 23.50
CA ALA A 63 29.25 9.80 24.68
C ALA A 63 28.42 10.44 25.82
N ASP A 64 28.46 11.76 25.95
CA ASP A 64 27.78 12.53 26.98
C ASP A 64 26.33 12.91 26.62
N GLY A 65 25.93 12.70 25.34
CA GLY A 65 24.58 13.02 24.86
C GLY A 65 24.24 14.51 24.89
N LYS A 66 25.22 15.41 25.04
CA LYS A 66 24.99 16.86 24.98
C LYS A 66 24.29 17.23 23.69
N ALA A 67 23.36 18.17 23.77
CA ALA A 67 22.60 18.65 22.63
C ALA A 67 23.53 19.21 21.55
N ILE A 68 23.21 18.92 20.30
CA ILE A 68 23.93 19.43 19.14
C ILE A 68 23.00 20.20 18.22
N GLU A 69 23.58 21.17 17.53
CA GLU A 69 22.98 21.88 16.42
C GLU A 69 23.72 21.50 15.14
N VAL A 70 23.00 21.35 14.05
CA VAL A 70 23.57 20.97 12.75
C VAL A 70 23.18 22.02 11.74
N ALA A 71 24.17 22.52 11.00
CA ALA A 71 23.93 23.46 9.91
C ALA A 71 24.68 23.01 8.66
N PHE A 72 24.16 23.33 7.48
CA PHE A 72 24.74 22.96 6.20
C PHE A 72 24.64 24.06 5.15
N ARG A 73 25.46 23.96 4.10
CA ARG A 73 25.37 24.80 2.89
C ARG A 73 25.92 24.08 1.67
N GLU A 74 25.63 24.58 0.48
CA GLU A 74 26.40 24.20 -0.72
C GLU A 74 27.87 24.63 -0.53
N ALA A 75 28.81 23.78 -0.88
CA ALA A 75 30.21 24.00 -0.61
C ALA A 75 30.70 25.32 -1.22
N GLY A 76 31.24 26.18 -0.37
CA GLY A 76 31.73 27.49 -0.75
C GLY A 76 30.66 28.50 -1.18
N ARG A 77 29.37 28.25 -0.97
CA ARG A 77 28.25 29.13 -1.39
C ARG A 77 27.26 29.41 -0.29
N GLY A 78 26.93 30.69 -0.15
CA GLY A 78 25.86 31.14 0.75
C GLY A 78 26.13 30.92 2.24
N GLU A 79 25.13 31.22 3.05
CA GLU A 79 25.16 31.04 4.50
C GLU A 79 24.79 29.62 4.89
N TYR A 80 25.17 29.22 6.11
CA TYR A 80 24.77 27.97 6.70
C TYR A 80 23.28 28.03 7.08
N LYS A 81 22.55 26.96 6.78
CA LYS A 81 21.13 26.76 7.09
C LYS A 81 20.99 25.70 8.15
N ASP A 82 20.10 25.91 9.08
CA ASP A 82 19.85 24.95 10.13
C ASP A 82 19.18 23.66 9.60
N VAL A 83 19.48 22.57 10.25
CA VAL A 83 18.86 21.25 10.06
C VAL A 83 17.91 20.98 11.22
N LEU A 84 16.84 20.25 10.95
CA LEU A 84 15.94 19.75 12.00
C LEU A 84 16.77 19.04 13.10
N THR A 85 16.48 19.37 14.36
CA THR A 85 17.18 18.80 15.52
C THR A 85 17.27 17.27 15.40
N PRO A 86 18.50 16.71 15.43
CA PRO A 86 18.73 15.29 15.28
C PRO A 86 18.20 14.51 16.49
N SER A 87 18.05 13.18 16.32
CA SER A 87 17.64 12.26 17.37
C SER A 87 18.87 11.61 18.02
N TYR A 88 18.90 11.59 19.34
CA TYR A 88 19.95 10.90 20.11
C TYR A 88 19.52 9.48 20.46
N ASN A 89 20.32 8.50 20.11
CA ASN A 89 20.18 7.11 20.56
C ASN A 89 21.10 6.85 21.76
N ARG A 90 20.49 6.68 22.93
CA ARG A 90 21.23 6.48 24.21
C ARG A 90 22.04 5.21 24.25
N ARG A 91 21.55 4.13 23.60
CA ARG A 91 22.24 2.82 23.58
C ARG A 91 23.53 2.89 22.74
N GLU A 92 23.42 3.52 21.58
CA GLU A 92 24.54 3.65 20.65
C GLU A 92 25.41 4.89 20.92
N LYS A 93 24.97 5.77 21.84
CA LYS A 93 25.62 7.06 22.14
C LYS A 93 25.85 7.88 20.86
N LEU A 94 24.82 8.01 20.05
CA LEU A 94 24.92 8.47 18.68
C LEU A 94 23.79 9.46 18.35
N TRP A 95 24.15 10.65 17.90
CA TRP A 95 23.24 11.55 17.21
C TRP A 95 23.07 11.14 15.77
N ARG A 96 21.83 11.12 15.27
CA ARG A 96 21.49 10.78 13.90
C ARG A 96 20.34 11.65 13.39
N GLY A 97 20.43 11.99 12.10
CA GLY A 97 19.45 12.82 11.42
C GLY A 97 19.61 12.79 9.92
N SER A 98 18.75 13.53 9.25
CA SER A 98 18.77 13.65 7.79
C SER A 98 18.77 15.12 7.37
N ILE A 99 19.61 15.44 6.40
CA ILE A 99 19.57 16.68 5.63
C ILE A 99 18.76 16.34 4.36
N VAL A 100 17.73 17.10 4.04
CA VAL A 100 16.81 16.83 2.92
C VAL A 100 16.75 18.00 1.94
N ASN A 101 15.97 17.89 0.86
CA ASN A 101 15.82 18.92 -0.17
C ASN A 101 17.15 19.33 -0.84
N LEU A 102 18.05 18.36 -0.99
CA LEU A 102 19.36 18.57 -1.61
C LEU A 102 19.28 18.38 -3.13
N LYS A 103 20.19 19.05 -3.84
CA LYS A 103 20.42 18.87 -5.28
C LYS A 103 21.30 17.65 -5.52
N GLU A 104 21.04 16.93 -6.61
CA GLU A 104 21.89 15.82 -7.05
C GLU A 104 23.29 16.32 -7.46
N ASN A 105 24.29 15.43 -7.34
CA ASN A 105 25.67 15.68 -7.76
C ASN A 105 26.25 17.01 -7.25
N THR A 106 25.90 17.37 -6.00
CA THR A 106 26.27 18.66 -5.41
C THR A 106 27.02 18.43 -4.11
N SER A 107 28.11 19.19 -3.92
CA SER A 107 28.92 19.16 -2.71
C SER A 107 28.32 20.06 -1.63
N TYR A 108 28.29 19.54 -0.41
CA TYR A 108 27.78 20.27 0.77
C TYR A 108 28.79 20.25 1.91
N GLU A 109 28.81 21.33 2.68
CA GLU A 109 29.55 21.48 3.92
C GLU A 109 28.59 21.44 5.10
N VAL A 110 28.99 20.78 6.17
CA VAL A 110 28.18 20.62 7.40
C VAL A 110 29.01 21.01 8.60
N LYS A 111 28.39 21.75 9.51
CA LYS A 111 28.92 22.09 10.84
C LYS A 111 28.04 21.49 11.92
N ILE A 112 28.66 20.92 12.93
CA ILE A 112 28.00 20.49 14.16
C ILE A 112 28.53 21.35 15.29
N SER A 113 27.62 21.98 16.00
CA SER A 113 27.91 22.80 17.18
C SER A 113 27.29 22.17 18.43
N SER A 114 27.93 22.39 19.57
CA SER A 114 27.40 22.07 20.90
C SER A 114 27.78 23.20 21.84
N GLU A 115 26.83 23.67 22.64
CA GLU A 115 27.01 24.79 23.56
C GLU A 115 27.60 26.04 22.88
N GLY A 116 27.18 26.32 21.63
CA GLY A 116 27.63 27.47 20.83
C GLY A 116 29.02 27.33 20.19
N LYS A 117 29.70 26.19 20.38
CA LYS A 117 31.03 25.93 19.79
C LYS A 117 30.95 24.89 18.69
N VAL A 118 31.66 25.08 17.59
CA VAL A 118 31.78 24.06 16.53
C VAL A 118 32.63 22.90 17.07
N VAL A 119 32.04 21.69 17.11
CA VAL A 119 32.67 20.47 17.62
C VAL A 119 33.06 19.49 16.50
N ALA A 120 32.46 19.64 15.31
CA ALA A 120 32.81 18.84 14.13
C ALA A 120 32.42 19.57 12.84
N GLU A 121 33.18 19.33 11.80
CA GLU A 121 32.88 19.77 10.43
C GLU A 121 33.11 18.62 9.45
N GLY A 122 32.41 18.65 8.34
CA GLY A 122 32.58 17.66 7.28
C GLY A 122 31.96 18.06 5.96
N LYS A 123 32.26 17.28 4.92
CA LYS A 123 31.75 17.48 3.56
C LYS A 123 31.25 16.19 2.98
N PHE A 124 30.25 16.28 2.12
CA PHE A 124 29.76 15.16 1.33
C PHE A 124 29.29 15.62 -0.05
N ILE A 125 29.16 14.69 -0.99
CA ILE A 125 28.58 14.92 -2.31
C ILE A 125 27.36 14.03 -2.46
N THR A 126 26.21 14.59 -2.83
CA THR A 126 25.00 13.83 -3.13
C THR A 126 25.19 12.93 -4.36
N LYS A 127 24.45 11.83 -4.43
CA LYS A 127 24.54 10.92 -5.58
C LYS A 127 24.11 11.62 -6.87
N GLY A 128 24.77 11.27 -7.98
CA GLY A 128 24.47 11.79 -9.31
C GLY A 128 23.67 10.80 -10.18
N ALA A 129 23.02 11.36 -11.22
CA ALA A 129 22.04 10.61 -12.02
C ALA A 129 22.63 9.47 -12.86
N LEU A 130 23.74 9.66 -13.55
CA LEU A 130 24.24 8.69 -14.51
C LEU A 130 25.67 8.23 -14.19
N PRO A 131 25.91 6.91 -14.05
CA PRO A 131 27.26 6.39 -13.96
C PRO A 131 27.92 6.32 -15.33
N LYS A 132 29.24 6.33 -15.37
CA LYS A 132 30.02 6.04 -16.58
C LYS A 132 29.84 4.58 -16.96
N ILE A 133 29.35 4.33 -18.16
CA ILE A 133 29.14 2.98 -18.70
C ILE A 133 30.39 2.54 -19.46
N ALA A 134 31.03 1.46 -19.02
CA ALA A 134 32.17 0.86 -19.72
C ALA A 134 31.77 -0.21 -20.73
N LYS A 135 30.67 -0.91 -20.47
CA LYS A 135 30.18 -2.00 -21.33
C LYS A 135 28.66 -2.01 -21.36
N THR A 136 28.10 -2.17 -22.57
CA THR A 136 26.66 -2.40 -22.76
C THR A 136 26.44 -3.79 -23.31
N ILE A 137 25.49 -4.54 -22.71
CA ILE A 137 25.05 -5.86 -23.16
C ILE A 137 23.60 -5.69 -23.61
N VAL A 138 23.34 -5.95 -24.90
CA VAL A 138 22.00 -5.88 -25.47
C VAL A 138 21.39 -7.27 -25.43
N LEU A 139 20.29 -7.40 -24.70
CA LEU A 139 19.53 -8.65 -24.57
C LEU A 139 18.64 -8.85 -25.80
N SER A 140 18.60 -10.08 -26.27
CA SER A 140 17.83 -10.51 -27.43
C SER A 140 17.59 -12.03 -27.32
N GLU A 141 16.87 -12.62 -28.26
CA GLU A 141 16.66 -14.08 -28.35
C GLU A 141 17.98 -14.87 -28.37
N LYS A 142 19.08 -14.26 -28.87
CA LYS A 142 20.38 -14.93 -28.98
C LYS A 142 21.02 -15.21 -27.62
N ASN A 143 20.80 -14.34 -26.62
CA ASN A 143 21.48 -14.39 -25.32
C ASN A 143 20.56 -14.49 -24.11
N PHE A 144 19.23 -14.66 -24.34
CA PHE A 144 18.22 -14.93 -23.32
C PHE A 144 17.46 -16.21 -23.70
N LYS A 145 18.16 -17.36 -23.75
CA LYS A 145 17.60 -18.63 -24.24
C LYS A 145 16.90 -19.44 -23.15
N ASP A 146 17.40 -19.38 -21.91
CA ASP A 146 16.95 -20.26 -20.82
C ASP A 146 15.83 -19.64 -19.96
N GLY A 147 15.23 -18.52 -20.40
CA GLY A 147 14.16 -17.82 -19.68
C GLY A 147 14.59 -17.20 -18.35
N THR A 148 15.89 -17.22 -18.02
CA THR A 148 16.48 -16.57 -16.83
C THR A 148 17.86 -16.03 -17.16
N LEU A 149 18.12 -14.79 -16.81
CA LEU A 149 19.47 -14.19 -16.89
C LEU A 149 20.06 -14.10 -15.48
N THR A 150 21.18 -14.77 -15.26
CA THR A 150 21.95 -14.64 -14.01
C THR A 150 23.12 -13.71 -14.20
N ILE A 151 23.18 -12.63 -13.40
CA ILE A 151 24.21 -11.59 -13.43
C ILE A 151 25.05 -11.70 -12.15
N THR A 152 26.34 -12.10 -12.32
CA THR A 152 27.35 -12.12 -11.25
C THR A 152 28.49 -11.16 -11.53
N ALA A 153 28.38 -10.40 -12.61
CA ALA A 153 29.42 -9.49 -13.09
C ALA A 153 29.75 -8.39 -12.07
N LYS A 154 30.99 -7.96 -12.08
CA LYS A 154 31.50 -6.87 -11.24
C LYS A 154 32.11 -5.80 -12.14
N GLY A 155 31.36 -4.72 -12.36
CA GLY A 155 31.87 -3.48 -12.94
C GLY A 155 32.81 -2.76 -11.94
N LYS A 156 33.14 -1.51 -12.26
CA LYS A 156 33.99 -0.63 -11.44
C LYS A 156 33.26 0.69 -11.13
N PRO A 157 33.66 1.44 -10.10
CA PRO A 157 33.05 2.74 -9.79
C PRO A 157 33.04 3.70 -11.01
N ASP A 158 34.06 3.68 -11.80
CA ASP A 158 34.27 4.51 -13.01
C ASP A 158 33.90 3.78 -14.32
N GLY A 159 33.28 2.58 -14.24
CA GLY A 159 32.98 1.74 -15.40
C GLY A 159 31.91 0.70 -15.13
N TRP A 160 30.63 1.11 -15.16
CA TRP A 160 29.48 0.24 -14.91
C TRP A 160 29.15 -0.62 -16.14
N ILE A 161 28.49 -1.74 -15.90
CA ILE A 161 28.00 -2.64 -16.95
C ILE A 161 26.49 -2.44 -17.08
N ARG A 162 26.05 -2.06 -18.28
CA ARG A 162 24.63 -1.85 -18.59
C ARG A 162 24.07 -3.03 -19.36
N TYR A 163 22.89 -3.52 -18.94
CA TYR A 163 22.04 -4.45 -19.64
C TYR A 163 20.81 -3.72 -20.19
N THR A 164 20.51 -3.85 -21.46
CA THR A 164 19.35 -3.25 -22.12
C THR A 164 18.76 -4.23 -23.13
N CYS A 165 17.54 -3.99 -23.62
CA CYS A 165 16.91 -4.82 -24.64
C CYS A 165 17.18 -4.31 -26.06
N ALA A 166 17.20 -5.23 -27.01
CA ALA A 166 17.00 -4.89 -28.42
C ALA A 166 15.59 -4.28 -28.61
N PRO A 167 15.40 -3.37 -29.58
CA PRO A 167 14.09 -2.78 -29.86
C PRO A 167 13.01 -3.86 -30.06
N GLY A 168 11.90 -3.73 -29.32
CA GLY A 168 10.77 -4.66 -29.36
C GLY A 168 10.98 -6.01 -28.66
N PHE A 169 12.18 -6.30 -28.13
CA PHE A 169 12.44 -7.54 -27.41
C PHE A 169 11.85 -7.49 -25.99
N VAL A 170 11.09 -8.51 -25.62
CA VAL A 170 10.49 -8.71 -24.31
C VAL A 170 11.07 -9.95 -23.66
N LEU A 171 11.64 -9.81 -22.44
CA LEU A 171 12.06 -10.95 -21.66
C LEU A 171 10.84 -11.68 -21.12
N LYS A 172 10.67 -12.94 -21.53
CA LYS A 172 9.53 -13.80 -21.14
C LYS A 172 10.02 -15.17 -20.69
N ASN A 173 9.27 -15.82 -19.80
CA ASN A 173 9.46 -17.22 -19.45
C ASN A 173 8.11 -17.88 -19.07
N ASP A 174 8.17 -19.16 -18.72
CA ASP A 174 7.05 -19.98 -18.27
C ASP A 174 6.59 -19.71 -16.81
N ARG A 175 7.13 -18.69 -16.16
CA ARG A 175 6.87 -18.31 -14.75
C ARG A 175 7.29 -19.37 -13.72
N THR A 176 8.21 -20.26 -14.05
CA THR A 176 8.73 -21.24 -13.08
C THR A 176 9.91 -20.69 -12.28
N LYS A 177 10.61 -19.68 -12.79
CA LYS A 177 11.82 -19.08 -12.21
C LYS A 177 11.89 -17.58 -12.50
N PRO A 178 12.75 -16.82 -11.79
CA PRO A 178 12.94 -15.39 -12.06
C PRO A 178 13.41 -15.13 -13.50
N LEU A 179 13.04 -13.98 -14.06
CA LEU A 179 13.59 -13.52 -15.35
C LEU A 179 15.04 -13.06 -15.21
N ILE A 180 15.35 -12.36 -14.12
CA ILE A 180 16.69 -11.86 -13.83
C ILE A 180 17.06 -12.14 -12.39
N VAL A 181 18.28 -12.67 -12.18
CA VAL A 181 18.89 -12.85 -10.87
C VAL A 181 20.23 -12.11 -10.84
N ILE A 182 20.31 -11.07 -10.02
CA ILE A 182 21.57 -10.31 -9.76
C ILE A 182 22.15 -10.84 -8.46
N ASN A 183 23.21 -11.62 -8.52
CA ASN A 183 23.77 -12.30 -7.33
C ASN A 183 25.20 -11.86 -7.05
N LYS A 184 25.41 -11.19 -5.89
CA LYS A 184 26.73 -10.68 -5.45
C LYS A 184 27.44 -9.82 -6.52
N ALA A 185 26.69 -9.25 -7.46
CA ALA A 185 27.15 -8.38 -8.52
C ALA A 185 27.39 -6.95 -8.00
N LYS A 186 28.18 -6.19 -8.72
CA LYS A 186 28.49 -4.80 -8.37
C LYS A 186 28.55 -3.92 -9.62
N TYR A 187 28.08 -2.68 -9.50
CA TYR A 187 28.12 -1.66 -10.54
C TYR A 187 27.40 -2.09 -11.82
N ILE A 188 26.12 -2.45 -11.67
CA ILE A 188 25.24 -2.94 -12.73
C ILE A 188 24.09 -1.97 -12.95
N VAL A 189 23.77 -1.73 -14.22
CA VAL A 189 22.56 -1.00 -14.65
C VAL A 189 21.68 -1.95 -15.47
N LEU A 190 20.42 -2.12 -15.05
CA LEU A 190 19.35 -2.60 -15.91
C LEU A 190 18.63 -1.36 -16.45
N ASP A 191 18.60 -1.18 -17.76
CA ASP A 191 18.03 0.02 -18.39
C ASP A 191 17.12 -0.32 -19.57
N LYS A 192 15.90 0.21 -19.55
CA LYS A 192 14.90 0.04 -20.63
C LYS A 192 14.60 -1.42 -20.95
N LEU A 193 14.53 -2.28 -19.94
CA LEU A 193 14.10 -3.65 -20.09
C LEU A 193 12.58 -3.75 -20.09
N VAL A 194 12.04 -4.59 -20.96
CA VAL A 194 10.63 -4.97 -20.94
C VAL A 194 10.55 -6.42 -20.47
N LEU A 195 9.95 -6.64 -19.31
CA LEU A 195 9.85 -7.93 -18.64
C LEU A 195 8.38 -8.33 -18.50
N ASN A 196 8.01 -9.48 -19.02
CA ASN A 196 6.67 -10.03 -18.85
C ASN A 196 6.76 -11.48 -18.39
N GLY A 197 6.49 -11.73 -17.12
CA GLY A 197 6.60 -13.05 -16.49
C GLY A 197 7.54 -13.05 -15.30
N GLY A 198 8.23 -14.16 -15.10
CA GLY A 198 8.93 -14.47 -13.87
C GLY A 198 8.06 -15.31 -12.94
N GLY A 199 8.67 -16.19 -12.16
CA GLY A 199 7.96 -17.07 -11.24
C GLY A 199 7.43 -16.29 -10.03
N HIS A 200 7.83 -16.68 -8.85
CA HIS A 200 7.51 -15.96 -7.63
C HIS A 200 8.07 -14.52 -7.64
N ILE A 201 9.22 -14.30 -8.25
CA ILE A 201 9.91 -13.01 -8.37
C ILE A 201 10.31 -12.80 -9.84
N ALA A 202 10.14 -11.60 -10.39
CA ALA A 202 10.60 -11.29 -11.73
C ALA A 202 12.09 -10.91 -11.75
N VAL A 203 12.51 -9.96 -10.90
CA VAL A 203 13.91 -9.52 -10.76
C VAL A 203 14.36 -9.72 -9.32
N GLU A 204 15.35 -10.58 -9.11
CA GLU A 204 15.88 -10.88 -7.78
C GLU A 204 17.28 -10.31 -7.62
N VAL A 205 17.50 -9.50 -6.58
CA VAL A 205 18.78 -8.84 -6.26
C VAL A 205 19.30 -9.39 -4.94
N ASN A 206 20.34 -10.21 -4.99
CA ASN A 206 20.87 -10.94 -3.83
C ASN A 206 22.27 -10.44 -3.47
N TYR A 207 22.45 -9.87 -2.27
CA TYR A 207 23.74 -9.46 -1.72
C TYR A 207 24.58 -8.61 -2.70
N ALA A 208 23.92 -7.85 -3.57
CA ALA A 208 24.55 -7.04 -4.59
C ALA A 208 24.66 -5.59 -4.12
N SER A 209 25.59 -4.84 -4.69
CA SER A 209 25.79 -3.43 -4.34
C SER A 209 26.03 -2.56 -5.56
N ASN A 210 25.65 -1.28 -5.47
CA ASN A 210 25.71 -0.34 -6.56
C ASN A 210 24.94 -0.86 -7.79
N ILE A 211 23.64 -1.08 -7.61
CA ILE A 211 22.74 -1.58 -8.64
C ILE A 211 21.76 -0.47 -9.03
N ARG A 212 21.50 -0.29 -10.32
CA ARG A 212 20.46 0.60 -10.85
C ARG A 212 19.50 -0.18 -11.72
N ILE A 213 18.20 -0.06 -11.45
CA ILE A 213 17.11 -0.58 -12.26
C ILE A 213 16.31 0.65 -12.69
N THR A 214 16.40 1.00 -13.96
CA THR A 214 15.90 2.29 -14.45
C THR A 214 15.14 2.14 -15.78
N ASN A 215 14.07 2.91 -15.95
CA ASN A 215 13.23 2.95 -17.16
C ASN A 215 12.66 1.59 -17.59
N CYS A 216 12.55 0.62 -16.70
CA CYS A 216 12.07 -0.71 -17.01
C CYS A 216 10.54 -0.79 -16.95
N ASP A 217 9.99 -1.73 -17.72
CA ASP A 217 8.58 -2.09 -17.75
C ASP A 217 8.44 -3.53 -17.27
N LEU A 218 7.78 -3.75 -16.14
CA LEU A 218 7.67 -5.06 -15.49
C LEU A 218 6.21 -5.43 -15.29
N SER A 219 5.80 -6.59 -15.82
CA SER A 219 4.43 -7.09 -15.67
C SER A 219 4.36 -8.61 -15.59
N GLY A 220 3.22 -9.15 -15.17
CA GLY A 220 2.85 -10.54 -15.34
C GLY A 220 3.64 -11.57 -14.53
N TRP A 221 4.40 -11.19 -13.51
CA TRP A 221 5.05 -12.15 -12.63
C TRP A 221 4.04 -12.80 -11.68
N GLY A 222 4.40 -13.92 -11.15
CA GLY A 222 3.55 -14.80 -10.35
C GLY A 222 3.39 -16.16 -11.01
N ARG A 223 2.84 -17.13 -10.31
CA ARG A 223 2.76 -18.50 -10.75
C ARG A 223 1.47 -18.77 -11.53
N PRO A 224 1.53 -19.32 -12.75
CA PRO A 224 0.35 -19.45 -13.61
C PRO A 224 -0.66 -20.50 -13.14
N ASP A 225 -0.20 -21.54 -12.41
CA ASP A 225 -1.00 -22.74 -12.10
C ASP A 225 -1.68 -22.65 -10.73
N ALA A 226 -1.57 -21.49 -10.09
CA ALA A 226 -2.12 -21.31 -8.76
C ALA A 226 -3.63 -21.16 -8.83
N LYS A 227 -4.38 -22.17 -8.45
CA LYS A 227 -5.72 -21.97 -7.92
C LYS A 227 -5.56 -21.14 -6.67
N GLN A 228 -5.85 -19.84 -6.77
CA GLN A 228 -5.83 -18.96 -5.62
C GLN A 228 -7.09 -19.23 -4.81
N TYR A 229 -6.87 -19.72 -3.60
CA TYR A 229 -7.92 -19.87 -2.60
C TYR A 229 -7.91 -18.62 -1.72
N PHE A 230 -9.07 -18.02 -1.52
CA PHE A 230 -9.23 -16.92 -0.59
C PHE A 230 -9.37 -17.47 0.82
N ASP A 231 -8.73 -16.83 1.79
CA ASP A 231 -8.70 -17.20 3.19
C ASP A 231 -10.07 -17.42 3.81
N TYR A 232 -11.04 -16.61 3.40
CA TYR A 232 -12.41 -16.70 3.93
C TYR A 232 -13.09 -18.02 3.62
N VAL A 233 -12.64 -18.75 2.61
CA VAL A 233 -13.18 -20.05 2.24
C VAL A 233 -12.46 -21.18 2.94
N LEU A 234 -11.15 -21.07 3.10
CA LEU A 234 -10.29 -22.15 3.57
C LEU A 234 -9.73 -21.96 4.98
N GLY A 235 -9.95 -20.79 5.60
CA GLY A 235 -9.41 -20.44 6.91
C GLY A 235 -7.89 -20.40 6.96
N GLY A 236 -7.22 -20.15 5.84
CA GLY A 236 -5.77 -20.03 5.71
C GLY A 236 -5.35 -18.79 4.93
N LYS A 237 -4.06 -18.47 4.88
CA LYS A 237 -3.55 -17.37 4.05
C LYS A 237 -3.74 -17.68 2.57
N PRO A 238 -4.00 -16.66 1.70
CA PRO A 238 -4.10 -16.89 0.26
C PRO A 238 -2.89 -17.64 -0.25
N GLY A 239 -3.15 -18.66 -1.00
CA GLY A 239 -2.11 -19.54 -1.51
C GLY A 239 -2.51 -20.19 -2.82
N TYR A 240 -1.64 -21.03 -3.29
CA TYR A 240 -1.90 -21.90 -4.42
C TYR A 240 -1.57 -23.34 -4.03
N ILE A 241 -2.12 -24.30 -4.74
CA ILE A 241 -1.75 -25.70 -4.61
C ILE A 241 -0.71 -26.00 -5.70
N ASP A 242 0.48 -26.46 -5.29
CA ASP A 242 1.51 -26.87 -6.23
C ASP A 242 1.16 -28.22 -6.94
N ALA A 243 1.97 -28.60 -7.92
CA ALA A 243 1.81 -29.85 -8.68
C ALA A 243 1.77 -31.12 -7.79
N ASN A 244 2.28 -31.03 -6.56
CA ASN A 244 2.28 -32.12 -5.58
C ASN A 244 1.08 -32.04 -4.61
N GLY A 245 0.10 -31.19 -4.87
CA GLY A 245 -1.06 -30.99 -4.01
C GLY A 245 -0.76 -30.23 -2.70
N LYS A 246 0.42 -29.63 -2.55
CA LYS A 246 0.81 -28.91 -1.34
C LYS A 246 0.45 -27.42 -1.43
N GLN A 247 -0.21 -26.91 -0.39
CA GLN A 247 -0.53 -25.50 -0.29
C GLN A 247 0.76 -24.65 -0.12
N ARG A 248 0.86 -23.60 -0.92
CA ARG A 248 1.95 -22.61 -0.92
C ARG A 248 1.39 -21.22 -0.82
N SER A 249 2.07 -20.34 -0.07
CA SER A 249 1.70 -18.93 0.03
C SER A 249 2.03 -18.17 -1.26
N THR A 250 1.16 -17.22 -1.65
CA THR A 250 1.44 -16.21 -2.68
C THR A 250 2.03 -14.94 -2.08
N ASN A 251 2.13 -14.85 -0.77
CA ASN A 251 2.72 -13.71 -0.10
C ASN A 251 4.18 -13.51 -0.56
N TYR A 252 4.60 -12.24 -0.68
CA TYR A 252 5.95 -11.85 -1.14
C TYR A 252 6.29 -12.20 -2.60
N SER A 253 5.29 -12.50 -3.42
CA SER A 253 5.49 -12.53 -4.88
C SER A 253 5.83 -11.12 -5.35
N ALA A 254 7.02 -10.89 -5.92
CA ALA A 254 7.50 -9.53 -6.17
C ALA A 254 7.92 -9.28 -7.62
N GLY A 255 7.63 -8.06 -8.12
CA GLY A 255 8.26 -7.57 -9.36
C GLY A 255 9.77 -7.45 -9.18
N ILE A 256 10.22 -6.80 -8.11
CA ILE A 256 11.64 -6.68 -7.75
C ILE A 256 11.80 -7.04 -6.28
N ALA A 257 12.67 -8.01 -5.97
CA ALA A 257 13.04 -8.36 -4.61
C ALA A 257 14.49 -7.97 -4.30
N LEU A 258 14.69 -7.30 -3.16
CA LEU A 258 16.00 -6.81 -2.69
C LEU A 258 16.39 -7.59 -1.42
N ASN A 259 17.38 -8.46 -1.55
CA ASN A 259 17.84 -9.30 -0.46
C ASN A 259 19.24 -8.86 0.01
N TYR A 260 19.32 -8.15 1.13
CA TYR A 260 20.58 -7.69 1.76
C TYR A 260 21.51 -6.92 0.82
N GLY A 261 20.96 -6.12 -0.08
CA GLY A 261 21.74 -5.30 -0.98
C GLY A 261 22.13 -3.95 -0.36
N ASP A 262 23.05 -3.25 -1.00
CA ASP A 262 23.46 -1.91 -0.61
C ASP A 262 23.56 -0.98 -1.82
N ASN A 263 23.19 0.30 -1.62
CA ASN A 263 23.23 1.32 -2.65
C ASN A 263 22.50 0.89 -3.95
N ILE A 264 21.20 0.61 -3.80
CA ILE A 264 20.32 0.20 -4.90
C ILE A 264 19.41 1.36 -5.29
N LEU A 265 19.30 1.64 -6.59
CA LEU A 265 18.38 2.61 -7.15
C LEU A 265 17.34 1.88 -8.03
N ILE A 266 16.06 2.12 -7.76
CA ILE A 266 14.93 1.74 -8.62
C ILE A 266 14.24 3.04 -9.03
N GLU A 267 14.29 3.39 -10.31
CA GLU A 267 13.72 4.67 -10.76
C GLU A 267 13.06 4.59 -12.13
N LYS A 268 11.99 5.41 -12.32
CA LYS A 268 11.31 5.60 -13.60
C LYS A 268 10.77 4.30 -14.21
N CYS A 269 10.53 3.30 -13.36
CA CYS A 269 9.97 2.03 -13.79
C CYS A 269 8.44 2.06 -13.75
N TYR A 270 7.84 1.35 -14.69
CA TYR A 270 6.43 1.01 -14.68
C TYR A 270 6.32 -0.46 -14.25
N ILE A 271 5.85 -0.69 -13.02
CA ILE A 271 5.70 -2.02 -12.44
C ILE A 271 4.20 -2.25 -12.25
N HIS A 272 3.64 -3.21 -13.00
CA HIS A 272 2.20 -3.29 -13.14
C HIS A 272 1.69 -4.70 -13.41
N ASP A 273 0.38 -4.89 -13.31
CA ASP A 273 -0.35 -6.09 -13.69
C ASP A 273 0.30 -7.41 -13.22
N PRO A 274 0.40 -7.67 -11.92
CA PRO A 274 0.86 -8.96 -11.42
C PRO A 274 -0.09 -10.06 -11.88
N ALA A 275 0.39 -11.29 -12.04
CA ALA A 275 -0.46 -12.43 -12.39
C ALA A 275 -1.39 -12.86 -11.26
N GLY A 276 -1.00 -12.55 -10.00
CA GLY A 276 -1.78 -12.82 -8.81
C GLY A 276 -2.52 -11.58 -8.28
N HIS A 277 -3.29 -11.77 -7.22
CA HIS A 277 -3.95 -10.70 -6.49
C HIS A 277 -3.95 -10.99 -4.99
N ALA A 278 -4.05 -9.94 -4.16
CA ALA A 278 -4.19 -10.06 -2.72
C ALA A 278 -5.66 -10.07 -2.31
N ASN A 279 -5.97 -10.76 -1.21
CA ASN A 279 -7.28 -10.69 -0.58
C ASN A 279 -7.47 -9.35 0.15
N SER A 280 -8.72 -8.91 0.28
CA SER A 280 -9.06 -7.74 1.11
C SER A 280 -8.97 -8.06 2.61
N TRP A 281 -8.66 -7.05 3.42
CA TRP A 281 -8.75 -7.11 4.88
C TRP A 281 -10.12 -7.55 5.42
N ARG A 282 -11.17 -7.44 4.60
CA ARG A 282 -12.50 -7.90 5.00
C ARG A 282 -12.57 -9.40 5.23
N TYR A 283 -11.65 -10.17 4.70
CA TYR A 283 -11.59 -11.61 4.86
C TYR A 283 -10.55 -12.02 5.89
N SER A 284 -9.33 -11.51 5.74
CA SER A 284 -8.20 -11.75 6.65
C SER A 284 -7.10 -10.73 6.39
N HIS A 285 -6.01 -10.81 7.12
CA HIS A 285 -4.79 -10.05 6.82
C HIS A 285 -4.40 -10.32 5.36
N PRO A 286 -4.27 -9.29 4.51
CA PRO A 286 -3.92 -9.48 3.11
C PRO A 286 -2.63 -10.28 2.93
N ALA A 287 -2.58 -11.01 1.83
CA ALA A 287 -1.39 -11.67 1.35
C ALA A 287 -1.47 -11.78 -0.16
N GLY A 288 -0.39 -11.51 -0.86
CA GLY A 288 -0.40 -11.50 -2.32
C GLY A 288 0.86 -10.89 -2.92
N PRO A 289 0.79 -10.44 -4.18
CA PRO A 289 1.93 -9.85 -4.86
C PRO A 289 2.23 -8.44 -4.34
N CYS A 290 3.50 -8.05 -4.45
CA CYS A 290 3.98 -6.68 -4.27
C CYS A 290 4.81 -6.25 -5.50
N ALA A 291 4.93 -4.95 -5.73
CA ALA A 291 5.78 -4.44 -6.80
C ALA A 291 7.26 -4.53 -6.41
N ILE A 292 7.60 -4.11 -5.19
CA ILE A 292 8.96 -4.15 -4.64
C ILE A 292 8.92 -4.80 -3.25
N PHE A 293 9.83 -5.74 -3.00
CA PHE A 293 9.98 -6.43 -1.72
C PHE A 293 11.38 -6.22 -1.15
N ALA A 294 11.47 -5.70 0.07
CA ALA A 294 12.72 -5.33 0.73
C ALA A 294 13.03 -6.25 1.90
N VAL A 295 14.16 -6.94 1.85
CA VAL A 295 14.71 -7.75 2.94
C VAL A 295 16.03 -7.13 3.40
N CYS A 296 15.96 -6.23 4.34
CA CYS A 296 17.10 -5.57 4.99
C CYS A 296 18.12 -4.89 4.04
N PRO A 297 17.76 -4.32 2.88
CA PRO A 297 18.73 -3.56 2.09
C PRO A 297 19.10 -2.26 2.80
N THR A 298 20.21 -1.65 2.41
CA THR A 298 20.67 -0.37 2.95
C THR A 298 20.89 0.65 1.82
N SER A 299 20.79 1.95 2.16
CA SER A 299 21.03 3.06 1.22
C SER A 299 20.25 2.96 -0.10
N THR A 300 19.03 2.40 -0.01
CA THR A 300 18.17 2.15 -1.17
C THR A 300 17.40 3.41 -1.55
N THR A 301 17.30 3.67 -2.84
CA THR A 301 16.44 4.74 -3.38
C THR A 301 15.38 4.15 -4.31
N VAL A 302 14.10 4.45 -4.02
CA VAL A 302 12.96 4.11 -4.88
C VAL A 302 12.28 5.41 -5.29
N ARG A 303 12.43 5.82 -6.55
CA ARG A 303 11.95 7.13 -6.97
C ARG A 303 11.36 7.18 -8.37
N TYR A 304 10.37 8.04 -8.55
CA TYR A 304 9.75 8.37 -9.84
C TYR A 304 9.11 7.16 -10.55
N ASN A 305 8.77 6.11 -9.80
CA ASN A 305 8.15 4.91 -10.34
C ASN A 305 6.63 5.03 -10.38
N ASP A 306 6.02 4.29 -11.29
CA ASP A 306 4.59 4.04 -11.35
C ASP A 306 4.33 2.59 -10.94
N LEU A 307 3.82 2.38 -9.72
CA LEU A 307 3.48 1.08 -9.17
C LEU A 307 1.96 0.91 -9.25
N VAL A 308 1.51 0.32 -10.35
CA VAL A 308 0.09 0.29 -10.72
C VAL A 308 -0.38 -1.15 -10.84
N ALA A 309 -0.99 -1.69 -9.79
CA ALA A 309 -1.76 -2.92 -9.92
C ALA A 309 -3.00 -2.65 -10.80
N ASN A 310 -3.90 -3.57 -10.90
CA ASN A 310 -5.19 -3.32 -11.49
C ASN A 310 -6.31 -3.64 -10.50
N ASP A 311 -7.52 -3.18 -10.76
CA ASP A 311 -8.64 -3.34 -9.83
C ASP A 311 -9.13 -4.81 -9.72
N LEU A 312 -8.65 -5.70 -10.56
CA LEU A 312 -8.89 -7.15 -10.53
C LEU A 312 -7.75 -7.92 -9.84
N GLY A 313 -6.52 -7.41 -9.92
CA GLY A 313 -5.31 -8.00 -9.36
C GLY A 313 -4.56 -6.97 -8.52
N ARG A 314 -5.01 -6.72 -7.29
CA ARG A 314 -4.43 -5.72 -6.39
C ARG A 314 -3.17 -6.24 -5.71
N TRP A 315 -2.30 -5.31 -5.34
CA TRP A 315 -1.17 -5.61 -4.46
C TRP A 315 -1.63 -6.08 -3.07
N ASN A 316 -0.80 -6.85 -2.37
CA ASN A 316 -0.76 -6.81 -0.91
C ASN A 316 -0.30 -5.40 -0.50
N ASP A 317 0.99 -5.18 -0.55
CA ASP A 317 1.62 -3.87 -0.47
C ASP A 317 2.28 -3.54 -1.81
N ALA A 318 2.27 -2.28 -2.25
CA ALA A 318 3.03 -1.94 -3.45
C ALA A 318 4.53 -2.02 -3.17
N VAL A 319 4.96 -1.57 -2.00
CA VAL A 319 6.34 -1.70 -1.50
C VAL A 319 6.29 -2.33 -0.12
N GLU A 320 6.76 -3.56 0.01
CA GLU A 320 6.69 -4.35 1.24
C GLU A 320 8.08 -4.55 1.85
N GLY A 321 8.15 -4.65 3.18
CA GLY A 321 9.33 -4.97 3.96
C GLY A 321 9.22 -6.31 4.67
N LEU A 322 10.34 -6.93 5.04
CA LEU A 322 10.37 -8.12 5.88
C LEU A 322 11.04 -7.81 7.22
N TYR A 323 10.67 -8.54 8.26
CA TYR A 323 11.15 -8.36 9.65
C TYR A 323 10.68 -7.05 10.30
N ASN A 324 9.39 -6.81 10.31
CA ASN A 324 8.70 -5.60 10.78
C ASN A 324 9.11 -5.13 12.18
N PHE A 325 9.55 -6.02 13.06
CA PHE A 325 10.02 -5.69 14.41
C PHE A 325 11.51 -5.93 14.59
N GLY A 326 12.25 -6.12 13.50
CA GLY A 326 13.71 -6.22 13.48
C GLY A 326 14.37 -4.84 13.41
N GLU A 327 15.40 -4.61 14.21
CA GLU A 327 16.18 -3.36 14.12
C GLU A 327 16.85 -3.15 12.76
N ASP A 328 17.01 -4.22 11.97
CA ASP A 328 17.54 -4.22 10.61
C ASP A 328 16.46 -4.53 9.57
N GLY A 329 15.18 -4.64 9.98
CA GLY A 329 14.07 -5.01 9.11
C GLY A 329 13.66 -3.94 8.10
N GLY A 330 12.79 -4.31 7.16
CA GLY A 330 12.30 -3.45 6.10
C GLY A 330 13.44 -2.90 5.25
N PHE A 331 13.42 -1.61 4.98
CA PHE A 331 14.51 -0.87 4.30
C PHE A 331 15.70 -0.57 5.21
N ASN A 332 15.72 -1.10 6.43
CA ASN A 332 16.82 -0.98 7.37
C ASN A 332 17.22 0.47 7.65
N ARG A 333 18.08 1.07 6.83
CA ARG A 333 18.60 2.43 7.04
C ARG A 333 18.95 3.16 5.75
N ASP A 334 18.97 4.48 5.86
CA ASP A 334 19.46 5.42 4.83
C ASP A 334 18.69 5.34 3.50
N ALA A 335 17.43 4.92 3.53
CA ALA A 335 16.63 4.81 2.32
C ALA A 335 15.90 6.12 1.99
N GLU A 336 15.67 6.33 0.69
CA GLU A 336 14.86 7.41 0.13
C GLU A 336 13.76 6.83 -0.77
N ILE A 337 12.49 7.10 -0.46
CA ILE A 337 11.35 6.62 -1.25
C ILE A 337 10.52 7.84 -1.63
N TYR A 338 10.64 8.32 -2.88
CA TYR A 338 10.02 9.58 -3.24
C TYR A 338 9.60 9.71 -4.70
N GLY A 339 8.64 10.60 -4.93
CA GLY A 339 8.17 10.94 -6.27
C GLY A 339 7.46 9.79 -6.99
N ASN A 340 7.02 8.76 -6.27
CA ASN A 340 6.35 7.60 -6.84
C ASN A 340 4.82 7.80 -6.87
N PHE A 341 4.16 7.12 -7.79
CA PHE A 341 2.72 6.92 -7.82
C PHE A 341 2.43 5.46 -7.47
N MET A 342 1.56 5.22 -6.49
CA MET A 342 1.21 3.89 -6.01
C MET A 342 -0.30 3.78 -5.83
N ILE A 343 -0.89 2.73 -6.39
CA ILE A 343 -2.34 2.56 -6.43
C ILE A 343 -2.73 1.08 -6.38
N PHE A 344 -3.92 0.81 -5.81
CA PHE A 344 -4.57 -0.49 -5.76
C PHE A 344 -3.91 -1.51 -4.82
N CYS A 345 -3.67 -1.15 -3.54
CA CYS A 345 -3.25 -2.09 -2.51
C CYS A 345 -4.43 -2.59 -1.67
N GLN A 346 -4.33 -3.80 -1.21
CA GLN A 346 -5.25 -4.38 -0.22
C GLN A 346 -4.78 -4.09 1.21
N ASP A 347 -3.48 -3.80 1.40
CA ASP A 347 -2.91 -3.30 2.65
C ASP A 347 -2.20 -1.96 2.39
N ASP A 348 -0.91 -1.85 2.57
CA ASP A 348 -0.16 -0.60 2.53
C ASP A 348 0.31 -0.22 1.10
N ASN A 349 0.36 1.07 0.77
CA ASN A 349 1.14 1.47 -0.39
C ASN A 349 2.64 1.29 -0.11
N ILE A 350 3.08 1.58 1.11
CA ILE A 350 4.45 1.36 1.58
C ILE A 350 4.44 0.83 3.00
N GLU A 351 5.06 -0.33 3.22
CA GLU A 351 5.39 -0.83 4.54
C GLU A 351 6.87 -0.52 4.85
N LEU A 352 7.12 0.42 5.76
CA LEU A 352 8.47 0.79 6.19
C LEU A 352 8.94 0.00 7.40
N ASP A 353 8.07 -0.75 8.02
CA ASP A 353 8.22 -1.42 9.31
C ASP A 353 9.60 -2.07 9.51
N GLY A 354 10.16 -1.93 10.71
CA GLY A 354 11.49 -2.46 11.03
C GLY A 354 12.49 -1.37 11.45
N GLY A 355 13.68 -1.38 10.87
CA GLY A 355 14.78 -0.49 11.25
C GLY A 355 14.47 0.98 11.16
N GLN A 356 14.05 1.43 10.01
CA GLN A 356 13.65 2.82 9.69
C GLN A 356 14.68 3.90 10.12
N GLN A 357 15.95 3.57 10.16
CA GLN A 357 17.00 4.50 10.60
C GLN A 357 17.34 5.48 9.48
N ASN A 358 16.99 6.75 9.65
CA ASN A 358 17.12 7.79 8.61
C ASN A 358 16.40 7.43 7.30
N VAL A 359 15.27 6.72 7.36
CA VAL A 359 14.44 6.41 6.19
C VAL A 359 13.52 7.58 5.89
N ARG A 360 13.48 8.02 4.65
CA ARG A 360 12.76 9.20 4.16
C ARG A 360 11.75 8.81 3.08
N CYS A 361 10.45 8.99 3.36
CA CYS A 361 9.33 8.75 2.46
C CYS A 361 8.64 10.08 2.13
N PHE A 362 8.80 10.61 0.92
CA PHE A 362 8.33 11.95 0.62
C PHE A 362 7.94 12.20 -0.84
N GLY A 363 7.04 13.18 -1.05
CA GLY A 363 6.65 13.60 -2.39
C GLY A 363 5.97 12.51 -3.24
N ASN A 364 5.42 11.48 -2.60
CA ASN A 364 4.71 10.40 -3.26
C ASN A 364 3.21 10.71 -3.37
N ARG A 365 2.53 10.02 -4.28
CA ARG A 365 1.07 9.98 -4.38
C ARG A 365 0.59 8.56 -4.14
N PHE A 366 -0.27 8.41 -3.13
CA PHE A 366 -0.93 7.17 -2.72
C PHE A 366 -2.41 7.26 -3.01
N GLU A 367 -2.99 6.20 -3.59
CA GLU A 367 -4.40 6.22 -4.00
C GLU A 367 -5.04 4.84 -3.98
N SER A 368 -6.35 4.78 -3.72
CA SER A 368 -7.18 3.56 -3.83
C SER A 368 -6.58 2.32 -3.15
N SER A 369 -6.04 2.49 -1.96
CA SER A 369 -5.41 1.44 -1.17
C SER A 369 -5.98 1.43 0.24
N TYR A 370 -5.95 0.30 0.92
CA TYR A 370 -6.48 0.18 2.27
C TYR A 370 -5.73 1.10 3.25
N CYS A 371 -4.41 1.06 3.25
CA CYS A 371 -3.53 1.98 3.97
C CYS A 371 -2.58 2.71 3.01
N GLY A 372 -2.00 3.82 3.48
CA GLY A 372 -0.98 4.56 2.76
C GLY A 372 0.43 4.15 3.15
N VAL A 373 0.91 4.58 4.31
CA VAL A 373 2.25 4.30 4.81
C VAL A 373 2.18 3.63 6.18
N SER A 374 2.77 2.45 6.30
CA SER A 374 3.01 1.82 7.60
C SER A 374 4.36 2.26 8.15
N ILE A 375 4.37 2.72 9.41
CA ILE A 375 5.55 3.01 10.21
C ILE A 375 5.47 2.32 11.58
N GLN A 376 4.70 1.23 11.65
CA GLN A 376 4.62 0.43 12.86
C GLN A 376 5.91 -0.37 13.06
N GLY A 377 6.32 -0.53 14.31
CA GLY A 377 7.62 -1.16 14.58
C GLY A 377 8.80 -0.29 14.12
N CYS A 378 8.77 1.03 14.30
CA CYS A 378 9.94 1.89 14.11
C CYS A 378 11.01 1.54 15.15
N MET A 379 11.91 0.59 14.82
CA MET A 379 12.80 -0.02 15.80
C MET A 379 14.09 0.78 16.06
N SER A 380 14.53 1.54 15.07
CA SER A 380 15.74 2.35 15.22
C SER A 380 15.45 3.85 15.06
N GLY A 381 14.74 4.28 14.03
CA GLY A 381 14.48 5.69 13.72
C GLY A 381 15.77 6.56 13.60
N PRO A 382 15.64 7.85 13.36
CA PRO A 382 14.42 8.57 13.00
C PRO A 382 13.86 8.15 11.64
N CYS A 383 12.52 8.20 11.51
CA CYS A 383 11.79 7.98 10.26
C CYS A 383 11.10 9.27 9.84
N TYR A 384 11.05 9.55 8.54
CA TYR A 384 10.46 10.79 8.02
C TYR A 384 9.43 10.48 6.93
N VAL A 385 8.18 10.92 7.16
CA VAL A 385 7.07 10.83 6.19
C VAL A 385 6.58 12.25 5.92
N PHE A 386 6.95 12.83 4.78
CA PHE A 386 6.67 14.25 4.54
C PHE A 386 6.33 14.58 3.08
N GLY A 387 5.50 15.61 2.89
CA GLY A 387 5.17 16.11 1.57
C GLY A 387 4.44 15.11 0.67
N ASN A 388 3.76 14.10 1.22
CA ASN A 388 3.03 13.11 0.45
C ASN A 388 1.57 13.51 0.26
N MET A 389 0.95 12.97 -0.79
CA MET A 389 -0.48 13.06 -1.06
C MET A 389 -1.15 11.70 -0.86
N PHE A 390 -2.27 11.70 -0.12
CA PHE A 390 -3.14 10.55 0.08
C PHE A 390 -4.51 10.87 -0.49
N ILE A 391 -4.91 10.19 -1.57
CA ILE A 391 -6.10 10.52 -2.35
C ILE A 391 -7.06 9.34 -2.40
N SER A 392 -8.31 9.53 -1.95
CA SER A 392 -9.38 8.54 -2.09
C SER A 392 -8.95 7.13 -1.69
N MET A 393 -8.36 7.02 -0.49
CA MET A 393 -7.93 5.73 0.04
C MET A 393 -9.12 4.79 0.23
N GLY A 394 -8.90 3.49 0.12
CA GLY A 394 -9.87 2.41 0.20
C GLY A 394 -9.62 1.32 -0.84
N ASP A 395 -10.00 0.10 -0.51
CA ASP A 395 -9.97 -1.03 -1.45
C ASP A 395 -11.11 -0.95 -2.48
N GLN A 396 -11.29 -1.97 -3.32
CA GLN A 396 -12.34 -2.04 -4.34
C GLN A 396 -13.76 -2.03 -3.76
N TYR A 397 -13.92 -2.26 -2.48
CA TYR A 397 -15.18 -2.23 -1.75
C TYR A 397 -15.38 -0.93 -0.95
N GLY A 398 -14.40 -0.01 -1.00
CA GLY A 398 -14.37 1.19 -0.18
C GLY A 398 -13.94 0.96 1.26
N TYR A 399 -13.40 -0.25 1.58
CA TYR A 399 -12.85 -0.52 2.90
C TYR A 399 -11.47 0.13 3.04
N HIS A 400 -11.27 0.84 4.13
CA HIS A 400 -10.08 1.65 4.35
C HIS A 400 -9.58 1.54 5.80
N GLY A 401 -8.28 1.57 5.95
CA GLY A 401 -7.59 1.67 7.23
C GLY A 401 -7.09 3.08 7.52
N GLN A 402 -5.87 3.17 8.02
CA GLN A 402 -5.20 4.43 8.32
C GLN A 402 -4.35 4.86 7.11
N ASN A 403 -4.37 6.14 6.77
CA ASN A 403 -3.49 6.66 5.71
C ASN A 403 -2.01 6.60 6.13
N ILE A 404 -1.73 6.87 7.41
CA ILE A 404 -0.44 6.54 8.04
C ILE A 404 -0.75 5.73 9.29
N LYS A 405 -0.29 4.49 9.34
CA LYS A 405 -0.54 3.59 10.48
C LYS A 405 0.70 3.42 11.36
N THR A 406 0.47 3.39 12.67
CA THR A 406 1.46 3.03 13.69
C THR A 406 0.97 1.85 14.52
N SER A 407 1.89 1.07 15.10
CA SER A 407 1.55 -0.10 15.92
C SER A 407 1.60 0.17 17.42
N THR A 408 0.84 -0.64 18.20
CA THR A 408 0.98 -0.76 19.65
C THR A 408 2.17 -1.64 20.05
N ASN A 409 2.76 -2.39 19.16
CA ASN A 409 3.61 -3.54 19.49
C ASN A 409 5.10 -3.24 19.62
N GLY A 410 5.49 -2.01 19.82
CA GLY A 410 6.87 -1.66 20.13
C GLY A 410 7.55 -0.83 19.05
N SER A 411 8.23 0.17 19.52
CA SER A 411 9.24 0.93 18.79
C SER A 411 10.53 0.89 19.60
N GLY A 412 11.66 1.16 18.98
CA GLY A 412 12.92 1.30 19.69
C GLY A 412 12.86 2.42 20.73
N VAL A 413 13.58 2.28 21.82
CA VAL A 413 13.49 3.17 23.00
C VAL A 413 13.66 4.67 22.66
N ASP A 414 14.52 5.00 21.71
CA ASP A 414 14.80 6.38 21.26
C ASP A 414 14.30 6.64 19.82
N ALA A 415 13.44 5.77 19.30
CA ALA A 415 12.90 5.93 17.95
C ALA A 415 11.92 7.12 17.89
N VAL A 416 11.99 7.88 16.82
CA VAL A 416 11.09 8.99 16.55
C VAL A 416 10.63 8.97 15.09
N ALA A 417 9.33 9.27 14.87
CA ALA A 417 8.78 9.46 13.54
C ALA A 417 8.37 10.92 13.34
N TYR A 418 8.76 11.49 12.22
CA TYR A 418 8.39 12.82 11.78
C TYR A 418 7.35 12.71 10.67
N VAL A 419 6.14 13.19 10.92
CA VAL A 419 5.02 13.23 9.98
C VAL A 419 4.71 14.69 9.66
N LEU A 420 5.26 15.17 8.53
CA LEU A 420 5.35 16.59 8.26
C LEU A 420 4.75 16.96 6.89
N ASN A 421 3.96 18.02 6.82
CA ASN A 421 3.53 18.59 5.53
C ASN A 421 2.88 17.57 4.57
N ASN A 422 2.05 16.63 5.05
CA ASN A 422 1.29 15.74 4.19
C ASN A 422 -0.13 16.28 3.93
N SER A 423 -0.72 15.92 2.79
CA SER A 423 -2.10 16.28 2.42
C SER A 423 -2.95 15.03 2.22
N PHE A 424 -4.12 15.02 2.84
CA PHE A 424 -5.02 13.86 2.86
C PHE A 424 -6.41 14.26 2.38
N THR A 425 -7.05 13.38 1.58
CA THR A 425 -8.46 13.52 1.19
C THR A 425 -9.14 12.18 1.05
N GLY A 426 -10.44 12.17 1.28
CA GLY A 426 -11.30 11.01 1.12
C GLY A 426 -11.60 10.26 2.41
N PRO A 427 -12.19 9.07 2.31
CA PRO A 427 -12.47 8.24 3.48
C PRO A 427 -11.17 7.77 4.14
N GLY A 428 -11.25 7.37 5.38
CA GLY A 428 -10.14 6.79 6.12
C GLY A 428 -9.69 7.63 7.31
N THR A 429 -8.84 7.03 8.12
CA THR A 429 -8.18 7.69 9.24
C THR A 429 -6.90 8.34 8.73
N GLY A 430 -6.78 9.66 8.80
CA GLY A 430 -5.61 10.38 8.31
C GLY A 430 -4.30 9.88 8.93
N PHE A 431 -4.19 9.98 10.25
CA PHE A 431 -3.06 9.48 11.01
C PHE A 431 -3.56 8.75 12.26
N SER A 432 -3.08 7.55 12.49
CA SER A 432 -3.35 6.76 13.70
C SER A 432 -2.09 6.66 14.53
N MET A 433 -2.12 7.27 15.72
CA MET A 433 -1.02 7.13 16.67
C MET A 433 -1.26 6.03 17.68
N ASN A 434 -0.20 5.32 17.99
CA ASN A 434 -0.19 4.31 19.01
C ASN A 434 0.82 4.60 20.15
N ARG A 435 0.65 3.91 21.29
CA ARG A 435 1.25 4.24 22.60
C ARG A 435 2.79 4.24 22.65
N LEU A 436 3.49 3.65 21.72
CA LEU A 436 4.90 3.29 21.90
C LEU A 436 5.86 4.07 20.99
N LEU A 437 5.37 4.91 20.10
CA LEU A 437 6.21 5.68 19.19
C LEU A 437 6.18 7.17 19.57
N LYS A 438 7.34 7.76 19.77
CA LYS A 438 7.45 9.22 19.79
C LYS A 438 7.22 9.76 18.39
N ALA A 439 6.26 10.65 18.20
CA ALA A 439 5.98 11.27 16.91
C ALA A 439 5.93 12.79 16.97
N VAL A 440 6.40 13.42 15.91
CA VAL A 440 6.26 14.85 15.64
C VAL A 440 5.38 15.01 14.41
N VAL A 441 4.14 15.47 14.62
CA VAL A 441 3.09 15.58 13.61
C VAL A 441 2.79 17.05 13.38
N MET A 442 3.32 17.64 12.31
CA MET A 442 3.23 19.08 12.05
C MET A 442 2.91 19.42 10.60
N ASN A 443 2.20 20.54 10.42
CA ASN A 443 1.88 21.09 9.11
C ASN A 443 1.11 20.15 8.19
N ASN A 444 0.31 19.21 8.72
CA ASN A 444 -0.47 18.30 7.87
C ASN A 444 -1.89 18.87 7.63
N ALA A 445 -2.41 18.63 6.44
CA ALA A 445 -3.74 19.06 6.02
C ALA A 445 -4.63 17.84 5.79
N TYR A 446 -5.70 17.69 6.57
CA TYR A 446 -6.60 16.54 6.53
C TYR A 446 -7.98 16.96 6.03
N ASP A 447 -8.48 16.26 5.01
CA ASP A 447 -9.87 16.28 4.58
C ASP A 447 -10.40 14.83 4.63
N THR A 448 -10.48 14.30 5.85
CA THR A 448 -10.83 12.90 6.15
C THR A 448 -11.90 12.84 7.22
N SER A 449 -12.62 11.73 7.28
CA SER A 449 -13.74 11.53 8.22
C SER A 449 -13.30 11.27 9.66
N TYR A 450 -12.02 10.96 9.89
CA TYR A 450 -11.50 10.60 11.20
C TYR A 450 -10.00 10.85 11.31
N VAL A 451 -9.55 11.36 12.46
CA VAL A 451 -8.12 11.50 12.81
C VAL A 451 -7.94 10.99 14.23
N SER A 452 -7.26 9.87 14.41
CA SER A 452 -7.06 9.29 15.73
C SER A 452 -5.76 9.80 16.37
N GLY A 453 -5.69 9.81 17.70
CA GLY A 453 -4.42 10.08 18.39
C GLY A 453 -4.46 10.98 19.62
N ALA A 454 -5.59 11.59 19.96
CA ALA A 454 -5.68 12.53 21.11
C ALA A 454 -5.17 11.91 22.43
N LYS A 455 -5.48 10.66 22.68
CA LYS A 455 -5.06 9.96 23.91
C LYS A 455 -3.58 9.62 23.91
N VAL A 456 -3.01 9.41 22.74
CA VAL A 456 -1.65 8.89 22.56
C VAL A 456 -0.62 10.00 22.53
N MET A 457 -1.00 11.21 22.12
CA MET A 457 -0.12 12.39 22.17
C MET A 457 0.39 12.71 23.56
N LYS A 458 -0.34 12.28 24.60
CA LYS A 458 0.08 12.41 26.00
C LYS A 458 1.20 11.46 26.39
N TYR A 459 1.42 10.40 25.62
CA TYR A 459 2.47 9.44 25.88
C TYR A 459 3.70 9.76 25.02
N GLN A 460 4.89 9.42 25.50
CA GLN A 460 6.17 9.52 24.77
C GLN A 460 6.62 10.93 24.37
N ASN A 461 6.12 12.00 24.99
CA ASN A 461 6.46 13.38 24.62
C ASN A 461 6.26 13.67 23.11
N SER A 462 5.23 13.11 22.52
CA SER A 462 4.86 13.36 21.12
C SER A 462 4.29 14.78 20.96
N VAL A 463 4.46 15.35 19.79
CA VAL A 463 4.01 16.70 19.45
C VAL A 463 3.05 16.67 18.26
N SER A 464 1.87 17.31 18.41
CA SER A 464 1.00 17.65 17.27
C SER A 464 0.77 19.15 17.28
N ASP A 465 1.10 19.83 16.17
CA ASP A 465 0.87 21.26 16.06
C ASP A 465 0.81 21.73 14.60
N TYR A 466 0.24 22.90 14.36
CA TYR A 466 0.07 23.49 13.03
C TYR A 466 -0.64 22.56 12.01
N ASN A 467 -1.50 21.64 12.47
CA ASN A 467 -2.29 20.81 11.57
C ASN A 467 -3.66 21.45 11.29
N VAL A 468 -4.18 21.27 10.08
CA VAL A 468 -5.53 21.69 9.67
C VAL A 468 -6.37 20.46 9.41
N MET A 469 -7.51 20.36 10.06
CA MET A 469 -8.44 19.23 9.92
C MET A 469 -9.87 19.68 10.19
N PRO A 470 -10.89 19.06 9.55
CA PRO A 470 -12.29 19.35 9.87
C PRO A 470 -12.57 18.94 11.32
N LYS A 471 -13.70 19.43 11.88
CA LYS A 471 -14.16 19.04 13.21
C LYS A 471 -14.64 17.58 13.17
N VAL A 472 -13.72 16.65 13.36
CA VAL A 472 -13.96 15.20 13.35
C VAL A 472 -13.64 14.59 14.72
N LYS A 473 -14.09 13.34 14.92
CA LYS A 473 -13.82 12.62 16.16
C LYS A 473 -12.31 12.50 16.43
N GLU A 474 -11.91 12.77 17.67
CA GLU A 474 -10.54 12.71 18.15
C GLU A 474 -9.53 13.62 17.42
N ALA A 475 -10.02 14.71 16.79
CA ALA A 475 -9.17 15.71 16.14
C ALA A 475 -8.17 16.35 17.10
N VAL A 476 -6.88 16.39 16.73
CA VAL A 476 -5.78 16.99 17.51
C VAL A 476 -4.94 17.90 16.63
N PRO A 477 -5.45 19.10 16.29
CA PRO A 477 -4.73 20.01 15.38
C PRO A 477 -3.45 20.60 16.02
N GLY A 478 -3.38 20.63 17.34
CA GLY A 478 -2.35 21.32 18.13
C GLY A 478 -2.72 22.75 18.50
N LYS A 479 -1.87 23.42 19.28
CA LYS A 479 -2.11 24.79 19.80
C LYS A 479 -2.29 25.82 18.67
N ASN A 480 -1.47 25.70 17.63
CA ASN A 480 -1.47 26.60 16.47
C ASN A 480 -2.19 25.99 15.25
N GLY A 481 -2.82 24.82 15.41
CA GLY A 481 -3.62 24.17 14.38
C GLY A 481 -5.05 24.70 14.32
N LYS A 482 -5.83 24.27 13.31
CA LYS A 482 -7.19 24.74 13.09
C LYS A 482 -8.15 23.58 12.84
N LEU A 483 -9.36 23.67 13.41
CA LEU A 483 -10.48 22.75 13.17
C LEU A 483 -11.40 23.30 12.07
N VAL A 484 -10.91 23.30 10.84
CA VAL A 484 -11.62 23.76 9.64
C VAL A 484 -11.27 22.86 8.44
N ALA A 485 -12.10 22.90 7.41
CA ALA A 485 -11.76 22.22 6.15
C ALA A 485 -10.50 22.83 5.51
N PRO A 486 -9.62 22.04 4.90
CA PRO A 486 -8.36 22.52 4.36
C PRO A 486 -8.48 23.48 3.17
N GLY A 487 -9.62 23.54 2.47
CA GLY A 487 -9.82 24.46 1.35
C GLY A 487 -8.94 24.10 0.14
N TYR A 488 -8.88 22.84 -0.22
CA TYR A 488 -8.22 22.38 -1.46
C TYR A 488 -8.88 22.90 -2.72
N ALA A 489 -8.12 23.14 -3.78
CA ALA A 489 -8.61 23.65 -5.05
C ALA A 489 -9.71 22.74 -5.64
N ASN A 490 -9.49 21.43 -5.67
CA ASN A 490 -10.52 20.46 -6.07
C ASN A 490 -10.21 19.06 -5.49
N ALA A 491 -10.59 18.82 -4.25
CA ALA A 491 -10.38 17.54 -3.57
C ALA A 491 -11.05 16.35 -4.30
N LYS A 492 -12.22 16.57 -4.93
CA LYS A 492 -12.94 15.53 -5.69
C LYS A 492 -12.13 15.03 -6.89
N GLN A 493 -11.38 15.90 -7.53
CA GLN A 493 -10.49 15.56 -8.64
C GLN A 493 -9.02 15.36 -8.19
N GLY A 494 -8.78 15.17 -6.89
CA GLY A 494 -7.46 14.92 -6.33
C GLY A 494 -6.49 16.11 -6.41
N VAL A 495 -6.98 17.33 -6.63
CA VAL A 495 -6.17 18.55 -6.66
C VAL A 495 -6.11 19.12 -5.26
N LEU A 496 -5.05 18.77 -4.53
CA LEU A 496 -4.86 19.12 -3.11
C LEU A 496 -4.00 20.39 -2.92
N GLU A 497 -3.77 21.15 -3.97
CA GLU A 497 -3.24 22.50 -3.84
C GLU A 497 -4.22 23.37 -3.06
N PRO A 498 -3.76 24.24 -2.15
CA PRO A 498 -4.65 25.15 -1.46
C PRO A 498 -5.22 26.21 -2.43
N LYS A 499 -6.49 26.58 -2.24
CA LYS A 499 -7.05 27.81 -2.83
C LYS A 499 -6.30 29.03 -2.27
N ALA A 500 -6.40 30.17 -2.94
CA ALA A 500 -5.74 31.40 -2.49
C ALA A 500 -6.20 31.87 -1.09
N ASP A 501 -7.47 31.64 -0.77
CA ASP A 501 -8.11 31.96 0.53
C ASP A 501 -8.11 30.80 1.53
N SER A 502 -7.41 29.73 1.23
CA SER A 502 -7.35 28.52 2.06
C SER A 502 -6.67 28.80 3.41
N PRO A 503 -7.15 28.22 4.53
CA PRO A 503 -6.51 28.30 5.84
C PRO A 503 -5.11 27.66 5.89
N LEU A 504 -4.68 26.99 4.81
CA LEU A 504 -3.36 26.36 4.68
C LEU A 504 -2.27 27.34 4.23
N VAL A 505 -2.68 28.44 3.53
CA VAL A 505 -1.71 29.34 2.89
C VAL A 505 -0.94 30.14 3.95
N LYS A 506 0.39 30.06 3.91
CA LYS A 506 1.34 30.74 4.82
C LYS A 506 1.04 30.52 6.31
N ALA A 507 0.34 29.46 6.65
CA ALA A 507 -0.10 29.16 8.02
C ALA A 507 0.76 28.12 8.74
N GLY A 508 1.72 27.55 8.05
CA GLY A 508 2.59 26.50 8.59
C GLY A 508 3.77 27.05 9.39
N LYS A 509 4.33 26.19 10.23
CA LYS A 509 5.59 26.43 10.95
C LYS A 509 6.78 26.17 10.03
N VAL A 510 7.79 27.02 10.12
CA VAL A 510 9.10 26.73 9.53
C VAL A 510 9.70 25.52 10.27
N ILE A 511 10.01 24.46 9.52
CA ILE A 511 10.72 23.28 9.99
C ILE A 511 12.06 23.26 9.28
N PRO A 512 13.19 23.48 9.99
CA PRO A 512 14.50 23.64 9.37
C PRO A 512 14.79 22.53 8.38
N ASN A 513 15.20 22.91 7.15
CA ASN A 513 15.54 22.04 6.03
C ASN A 513 14.38 21.21 5.42
N PHE A 514 13.21 21.08 6.09
CA PHE A 514 12.04 20.39 5.56
C PHE A 514 11.04 21.30 4.86
N THR A 515 10.98 22.57 5.25
CA THR A 515 10.09 23.58 4.66
C THR A 515 10.86 24.75 4.07
N PRO A 516 10.22 25.61 3.26
CA PRO A 516 10.77 26.94 2.97
C PRO A 516 11.08 27.73 4.26
N GLU A 517 12.00 28.68 4.19
CA GLU A 517 12.37 29.52 5.34
C GLU A 517 11.28 30.54 5.73
N LYS A 518 10.33 30.78 4.83
CA LYS A 518 9.20 31.68 5.03
C LYS A 518 8.01 31.27 4.18
N ASP A 519 6.85 31.83 4.46
CA ASP A 519 5.60 31.59 3.71
C ASP A 519 5.25 30.10 3.59
N VAL A 520 5.44 29.34 4.67
CA VAL A 520 5.18 27.90 4.72
C VAL A 520 3.70 27.62 4.64
N ASN A 521 3.29 26.80 3.69
CA ASN A 521 1.94 26.27 3.65
C ASN A 521 1.81 25.03 4.56
N ILE A 522 0.63 24.83 5.11
CA ILE A 522 0.27 23.55 5.72
C ILE A 522 -0.09 22.56 4.58
N GLY A 523 0.34 21.30 4.69
CA GLY A 523 0.15 20.30 3.65
C GLY A 523 1.34 20.14 2.70
N ALA A 524 1.18 19.27 1.70
CA ALA A 524 2.24 18.84 0.80
C ALA A 524 2.67 19.92 -0.21
N PHE A 525 1.78 20.87 -0.51
CA PHE A 525 2.04 21.86 -1.56
C PHE A 525 2.73 23.12 -1.01
N GLN A 526 4.00 23.24 -1.27
CA GLN A 526 4.77 24.45 -1.10
C GLN A 526 4.85 25.20 -2.43
N LYS A 527 5.21 26.48 -2.43
CA LYS A 527 5.30 27.31 -3.65
C LYS A 527 6.19 26.61 -4.70
N GLY A 528 5.65 26.37 -5.87
CA GLY A 528 6.36 25.72 -6.99
C GLY A 528 6.46 24.19 -6.94
N THR A 529 5.86 23.54 -5.94
CA THR A 529 5.87 22.08 -5.83
C THR A 529 4.90 21.43 -6.84
N ILE A 530 5.37 20.43 -7.57
CA ILE A 530 4.55 19.57 -8.43
C ILE A 530 4.64 18.15 -7.87
N LEU A 531 3.51 17.57 -7.50
CA LEU A 531 3.45 16.23 -6.94
C LEU A 531 2.77 15.24 -7.90
N PRO A 532 3.18 13.96 -7.91
CA PRO A 532 4.36 13.45 -7.24
C PRO A 532 5.63 14.17 -7.69
N LEU A 533 6.62 14.26 -6.79
CA LEU A 533 7.85 15.04 -6.99
C LEU A 533 8.72 14.40 -8.07
N ARG A 534 8.61 14.86 -9.31
CA ARG A 534 9.33 14.32 -10.47
C ARG A 534 10.01 15.42 -11.26
N PRO A 535 11.19 15.15 -11.87
CA PRO A 535 11.94 16.13 -12.64
C PRO A 535 11.33 16.36 -14.05
N MET A 536 10.02 16.51 -14.14
CA MET A 536 9.31 16.91 -15.36
C MET A 536 8.38 18.09 -15.05
N PRO A 537 8.57 19.22 -15.74
CA PRO A 537 7.82 20.44 -15.46
C PRO A 537 6.42 20.42 -16.12
N VAL A 538 5.70 19.33 -15.92
CA VAL A 538 4.37 19.10 -16.48
C VAL A 538 3.37 18.99 -15.35
N LYS A 539 2.28 19.75 -15.42
CA LYS A 539 1.21 19.78 -14.44
C LYS A 539 -0.12 19.43 -15.11
N THR A 540 -0.88 18.56 -14.48
CA THR A 540 -2.26 18.23 -14.89
C THR A 540 -3.25 19.08 -14.09
N SER A 541 -4.35 19.50 -14.72
CA SER A 541 -5.43 20.21 -14.03
C SER A 541 -6.25 19.33 -13.09
N VAL A 542 -6.15 18.02 -13.26
CA VAL A 542 -6.77 16.99 -12.41
C VAL A 542 -5.78 15.87 -12.12
N ASN A 543 -5.92 15.21 -11.00
CA ASN A 543 -5.26 13.95 -10.71
C ASN A 543 -6.20 12.75 -10.88
N LYS A 544 -7.51 13.00 -10.79
CA LYS A 544 -8.56 11.99 -10.83
C LYS A 544 -9.79 12.50 -11.56
N LEU A 545 -10.40 11.68 -12.39
CA LEU A 545 -11.70 11.93 -13.01
C LEU A 545 -12.76 11.00 -12.40
N ASN A 546 -13.95 11.52 -12.14
CA ASN A 546 -15.06 10.78 -11.57
C ASN A 546 -16.23 10.79 -12.56
N PHE A 547 -16.67 9.60 -12.96
CA PHE A 547 -17.76 9.40 -13.90
C PHE A 547 -18.96 8.77 -13.22
N LYS A 548 -20.14 9.04 -13.78
CA LYS A 548 -21.37 8.30 -13.51
C LYS A 548 -21.84 7.66 -14.82
N VAL A 549 -22.11 6.38 -14.76
CA VAL A 549 -22.68 5.61 -15.88
C VAL A 549 -24.09 5.21 -15.48
N ALA A 550 -25.07 5.69 -16.23
CA ALA A 550 -26.47 5.37 -16.02
C ALA A 550 -27.13 4.97 -17.36
N ASN A 551 -27.88 3.88 -17.35
CA ASN A 551 -28.51 3.31 -18.54
C ASN A 551 -27.49 3.11 -19.69
N LYS A 552 -26.29 2.61 -19.35
CA LYS A 552 -25.17 2.41 -20.29
C LYS A 552 -24.75 3.70 -21.05
N LYS A 553 -24.85 4.85 -20.39
CA LYS A 553 -24.43 6.14 -20.94
C LYS A 553 -23.57 6.91 -19.94
N SER A 554 -22.57 7.61 -20.44
CA SER A 554 -21.73 8.53 -19.69
C SER A 554 -21.23 9.63 -20.60
N ALA A 555 -21.17 10.86 -20.11
CA ALA A 555 -20.58 11.97 -20.85
C ALA A 555 -19.04 11.90 -20.78
N PRO A 556 -18.32 12.21 -21.88
CA PRO A 556 -16.88 12.40 -21.84
C PRO A 556 -16.49 13.52 -20.86
N GLN A 557 -15.28 13.43 -20.31
CA GLN A 557 -14.69 14.49 -19.49
C GLN A 557 -13.33 14.90 -20.03
N SER A 558 -13.07 16.19 -20.06
CA SER A 558 -11.77 16.73 -20.48
C SER A 558 -10.99 17.30 -19.30
N PHE A 559 -9.68 17.32 -19.47
CA PHE A 559 -8.74 17.96 -18.54
C PHE A 559 -7.54 18.51 -19.32
N LYS A 560 -6.85 19.46 -18.70
CA LYS A 560 -5.73 20.15 -19.34
C LYS A 560 -4.39 19.76 -18.71
N VAL A 561 -3.38 19.69 -19.55
CA VAL A 561 -1.99 19.47 -19.15
C VAL A 561 -1.15 20.64 -19.62
N LYS A 562 -0.47 21.29 -18.67
CA LYS A 562 0.37 22.47 -18.92
C LYS A 562 1.83 22.18 -18.64
N VAL A 563 2.70 22.65 -19.52
CA VAL A 563 4.15 22.66 -19.29
C VAL A 563 4.53 23.94 -18.53
N CYS A 564 5.05 23.79 -17.30
CA CYS A 564 5.39 24.89 -16.40
C CYS A 564 6.87 25.35 -16.51
N GLY A 565 7.71 24.59 -17.21
CA GLY A 565 9.12 24.87 -17.39
C GLY A 565 9.42 25.68 -18.64
N LYS A 566 10.61 26.31 -18.69
CA LYS A 566 11.15 26.94 -19.90
C LYS A 566 12.02 25.92 -20.64
N ASN A 567 12.06 26.01 -21.97
CA ASN A 567 12.91 25.17 -22.83
C ASN A 567 12.73 23.66 -22.63
N TYR A 568 11.48 23.23 -22.43
CA TYR A 568 11.14 21.84 -22.27
C TYR A 568 10.36 21.32 -23.47
N SER A 569 10.81 20.21 -24.03
CA SER A 569 10.12 19.47 -25.09
C SER A 569 10.35 17.98 -24.86
N SER A 570 9.28 17.18 -24.83
CA SER A 570 9.38 15.73 -24.70
C SER A 570 8.15 15.05 -25.27
N PRO A 571 8.29 13.99 -26.08
CA PRO A 571 7.16 13.19 -26.49
C PRO A 571 6.53 12.47 -25.31
N PHE A 572 5.24 12.13 -25.44
CA PHE A 572 4.52 11.28 -24.49
C PHE A 572 3.63 10.27 -25.22
N ALA A 573 3.31 9.19 -24.54
CA ALA A 573 2.27 8.25 -24.93
C ALA A 573 1.38 7.94 -23.72
N VAL A 574 0.10 7.71 -24.00
CA VAL A 574 -0.86 7.20 -23.01
C VAL A 574 -0.57 5.72 -22.78
N THR A 575 -0.21 5.37 -21.54
CA THR A 575 0.04 3.99 -21.13
C THR A 575 -0.97 3.60 -20.06
N LYS A 576 -1.61 2.45 -20.20
CA LYS A 576 -2.59 1.93 -19.23
C LYS A 576 -2.55 0.41 -19.20
N SER A 577 -3.04 -0.19 -18.11
CA SER A 577 -3.24 -1.64 -17.98
C SER A 577 -4.19 -2.14 -19.07
N ALA A 578 -3.96 -3.37 -19.55
CA ALA A 578 -4.89 -4.05 -20.46
C ALA A 578 -6.29 -4.24 -19.84
N THR A 579 -6.40 -4.29 -18.52
CA THR A 579 -7.69 -4.36 -17.81
C THR A 579 -8.47 -3.05 -17.81
N CYS A 580 -7.86 -1.97 -18.28
CA CYS A 580 -8.47 -0.65 -18.47
C CYS A 580 -8.96 -0.46 -19.91
N ASP A 581 -9.56 -1.46 -20.53
CA ASP A 581 -10.13 -1.45 -21.88
C ASP A 581 -11.45 -0.65 -21.96
N TRP A 582 -12.10 -0.42 -20.82
CA TRP A 582 -13.38 0.24 -20.66
C TRP A 582 -13.36 1.79 -20.78
N PHE A 583 -12.21 2.39 -21.10
CA PHE A 583 -12.11 3.82 -21.45
C PHE A 583 -11.01 4.09 -22.47
N ASP A 584 -11.18 5.18 -23.23
CA ASP A 584 -10.17 5.73 -24.13
C ASP A 584 -9.74 7.13 -23.70
N VAL A 585 -8.54 7.52 -24.10
CA VAL A 585 -7.93 8.83 -23.84
C VAL A 585 -7.43 9.41 -25.16
N VAL A 586 -7.86 10.61 -25.48
CA VAL A 586 -7.44 11.33 -26.70
C VAL A 586 -6.88 12.69 -26.30
N PRO A 587 -5.69 13.08 -26.81
CA PRO A 587 -4.81 12.36 -27.72
C PRO A 587 -4.10 11.18 -27.04
N ALA A 588 -3.85 10.09 -27.77
CA ALA A 588 -3.13 8.91 -27.27
C ALA A 588 -1.60 9.12 -27.21
N SER A 589 -1.09 10.10 -27.94
CA SER A 589 0.32 10.50 -27.95
C SER A 589 0.47 11.95 -28.40
N GLY A 590 1.63 12.54 -28.18
CA GLY A 590 1.94 13.91 -28.59
C GLY A 590 3.27 14.37 -28.02
N VAL A 591 3.47 15.68 -27.97
CA VAL A 591 4.69 16.32 -27.44
C VAL A 591 4.30 17.37 -26.41
N PHE A 592 4.87 17.26 -25.21
CA PHE A 592 4.85 18.34 -24.21
C PHE A 592 5.85 19.41 -24.59
N GLU A 593 5.41 20.65 -24.78
CA GLU A 593 6.26 21.78 -25.15
C GLU A 593 6.01 22.97 -24.22
N SER A 594 7.09 23.67 -23.86
CA SER A 594 7.05 24.90 -23.07
C SER A 594 6.04 25.91 -23.63
N GLY A 595 5.21 26.45 -22.75
CA GLY A 595 4.19 27.45 -23.10
C GLY A 595 2.95 26.88 -23.78
N LYS A 596 2.90 25.59 -24.10
CA LYS A 596 1.72 24.93 -24.65
C LYS A 596 0.89 24.24 -23.56
N GLU A 597 -0.41 24.20 -23.80
CA GLU A 597 -1.40 23.45 -23.04
C GLU A 597 -2.03 22.41 -23.97
N ILE A 598 -2.19 21.19 -23.49
CA ILE A 598 -2.82 20.09 -24.23
C ILE A 598 -4.09 19.71 -23.48
N GLU A 599 -5.18 19.66 -24.19
CA GLU A 599 -6.45 19.15 -23.68
C GLU A 599 -6.59 17.66 -24.00
N PHE A 600 -6.90 16.88 -22.97
CA PHE A 600 -7.17 15.44 -23.06
C PHE A 600 -8.64 15.19 -22.79
N THR A 601 -9.24 14.33 -23.57
CA THR A 601 -10.62 13.86 -23.39
C THR A 601 -10.61 12.38 -23.05
N VAL A 602 -11.30 12.01 -21.98
CA VAL A 602 -11.53 10.63 -21.55
C VAL A 602 -12.97 10.25 -21.84
N THR A 603 -13.14 9.17 -22.61
CA THR A 603 -14.46 8.63 -22.97
C THR A 603 -14.58 7.20 -22.44
N LEU A 604 -15.64 6.94 -21.67
CA LEU A 604 -15.92 5.59 -21.20
C LEU A 604 -16.56 4.76 -22.33
N LYS A 605 -16.45 3.43 -22.22
CA LYS A 605 -17.10 2.40 -23.04
C LYS A 605 -18.12 1.66 -22.18
N PRO A 606 -19.32 2.22 -21.96
CA PRO A 606 -20.29 1.66 -21.03
C PRO A 606 -20.76 0.25 -21.38
N GLU A 607 -20.65 -0.14 -22.63
CA GLU A 607 -20.93 -1.51 -23.11
C GLU A 607 -20.00 -2.57 -22.49
N LEU A 608 -18.79 -2.18 -22.04
CA LEU A 608 -17.83 -3.05 -21.34
C LEU A 608 -17.98 -2.98 -19.81
N MET A 609 -18.94 -2.18 -19.31
CA MET A 609 -19.08 -1.87 -17.88
C MET A 609 -20.32 -2.54 -17.24
N ASP A 610 -20.55 -3.80 -17.51
CA ASP A 610 -21.73 -4.56 -17.10
C ASP A 610 -21.47 -5.59 -16.00
N LYS A 611 -20.30 -5.52 -15.34
CA LYS A 611 -19.88 -6.54 -14.35
C LYS A 611 -19.71 -6.01 -12.93
N LYS A 612 -19.63 -4.71 -12.75
CA LYS A 612 -19.32 -4.09 -11.46
C LYS A 612 -20.11 -2.79 -11.24
N THR A 613 -20.38 -2.49 -9.98
CA THR A 613 -20.99 -1.22 -9.56
C THR A 613 -20.00 -0.05 -9.58
N VAL A 614 -18.70 -0.35 -9.48
CA VAL A 614 -17.61 0.63 -9.51
C VAL A 614 -16.48 0.09 -10.36
N TYR A 615 -16.00 0.91 -11.28
CA TYR A 615 -14.80 0.67 -12.07
C TYR A 615 -13.73 1.68 -11.67
N ARG A 616 -12.52 1.22 -11.48
CA ARG A 616 -11.37 2.03 -11.14
C ARG A 616 -10.20 1.66 -12.05
N GLY A 617 -9.49 2.66 -12.54
CA GLY A 617 -8.34 2.48 -13.40
C GLY A 617 -7.42 3.69 -13.30
N ALA A 618 -6.28 3.59 -13.96
CA ALA A 618 -5.35 4.69 -14.13
C ALA A 618 -4.70 4.61 -15.50
N PHE A 619 -4.29 5.75 -16.03
CA PHE A 619 -3.40 5.84 -17.15
C PHE A 619 -2.25 6.80 -16.85
N LEU A 620 -1.18 6.64 -17.57
CA LEU A 620 0.05 7.40 -17.45
C LEU A 620 0.29 8.19 -18.74
N LEU A 621 0.57 9.46 -18.62
CA LEU A 621 1.16 10.26 -19.70
C LEU A 621 2.67 10.04 -19.61
N ARG A 622 3.17 8.97 -20.24
CA ARG A 622 4.53 8.47 -20.06
C ARG A 622 5.49 8.95 -21.15
N GLN A 623 6.66 9.34 -20.74
CA GLN A 623 7.75 9.78 -21.61
C GLN A 623 8.76 8.65 -21.90
N PRO A 624 9.56 8.73 -22.97
CA PRO A 624 10.56 7.72 -23.33
C PRO A 624 11.66 7.49 -22.28
N ASP A 625 11.86 8.46 -21.39
CA ASP A 625 12.81 8.36 -20.27
C ASP A 625 12.19 7.69 -19.03
N GLY A 626 10.96 7.19 -19.13
CA GLY A 626 10.22 6.52 -18.06
C GLY A 626 9.47 7.45 -17.09
N LEU A 627 9.66 8.77 -17.17
CA LEU A 627 8.85 9.71 -16.39
C LEU A 627 7.40 9.76 -16.89
N SER A 628 6.46 9.99 -15.98
CA SER A 628 5.04 10.06 -16.31
C SER A 628 4.27 11.08 -15.47
N ARG A 629 3.03 11.40 -15.92
CA ARG A 629 1.99 12.00 -15.10
C ARG A 629 0.78 11.06 -15.04
N PRO A 630 0.49 10.47 -13.87
CA PRO A 630 -0.64 9.56 -13.71
C PRO A 630 -1.96 10.31 -13.52
N VAL A 631 -3.03 9.79 -14.15
CA VAL A 631 -4.42 10.23 -13.94
C VAL A 631 -5.28 9.01 -13.65
N SER A 632 -6.05 9.06 -12.57
CA SER A 632 -6.92 7.96 -12.15
C SER A 632 -8.35 8.17 -12.66
N ILE A 633 -9.03 7.08 -13.00
CA ILE A 633 -10.40 7.07 -13.50
C ILE A 633 -11.27 6.27 -12.53
N TYR A 634 -12.34 6.91 -12.05
CA TYR A 634 -13.35 6.32 -11.17
C TYR A 634 -14.71 6.43 -11.88
N ALA A 635 -15.38 5.32 -12.06
CA ALA A 635 -16.70 5.30 -12.66
C ALA A 635 -17.68 4.50 -11.79
N ASP A 636 -18.73 5.18 -11.34
CA ASP A 636 -19.86 4.57 -10.65
C ASP A 636 -20.92 4.21 -11.68
N THR A 637 -21.35 2.94 -11.69
CA THR A 637 -22.41 2.45 -12.60
C THR A 637 -23.73 2.30 -11.86
N ASP A 638 -24.82 2.24 -12.59
CA ASP A 638 -26.13 1.83 -12.11
C ASP A 638 -26.34 0.30 -12.17
N PHE A 639 -25.28 -0.44 -12.45
CA PHE A 639 -25.29 -1.89 -12.48
C PHE A 639 -25.76 -2.45 -11.12
N VAL A 640 -26.69 -3.41 -11.19
CA VAL A 640 -27.16 -4.16 -10.02
C VAL A 640 -26.41 -5.49 -9.98
N GLN A 641 -25.70 -5.74 -8.92
CA GLN A 641 -24.84 -6.90 -8.78
C GLN A 641 -25.67 -8.19 -8.80
N LYS A 642 -25.19 -9.19 -9.55
CA LYS A 642 -25.71 -10.56 -9.50
C LYS A 642 -24.70 -11.43 -8.75
N ALA A 643 -24.97 -11.70 -7.51
CA ALA A 643 -24.04 -12.40 -6.60
C ALA A 643 -24.02 -13.93 -6.79
N ARG A 644 -24.87 -14.46 -7.67
CA ARG A 644 -25.03 -15.92 -7.93
C ARG A 644 -24.03 -16.47 -8.95
N LEU A 645 -23.02 -15.67 -9.35
CA LEU A 645 -22.05 -16.08 -10.38
C LEU A 645 -20.92 -16.91 -9.78
N HIS A 646 -21.27 -18.08 -9.28
CA HIS A 646 -20.28 -19.11 -8.97
C HIS A 646 -20.29 -20.16 -10.08
N ASN A 647 -19.18 -20.33 -10.78
CA ASN A 647 -19.09 -21.27 -11.90
C ASN A 647 -18.65 -22.67 -11.41
N ASP A 648 -19.55 -23.35 -10.75
CA ASP A 648 -19.34 -24.68 -10.16
C ASP A 648 -20.15 -25.81 -10.84
N GLY A 649 -20.73 -25.51 -12.00
CA GLY A 649 -21.55 -26.49 -12.72
C GLY A 649 -22.86 -26.84 -12.02
N ASN A 650 -23.50 -25.86 -11.38
CA ASN A 650 -24.77 -26.01 -10.64
C ASN A 650 -24.70 -26.86 -9.33
N LYS A 651 -23.52 -26.96 -8.75
CA LYS A 651 -23.35 -27.67 -7.45
C LYS A 651 -23.72 -26.80 -6.25
N THR A 652 -24.05 -25.53 -6.48
CA THR A 652 -24.43 -24.59 -5.43
C THR A 652 -25.92 -24.34 -5.41
N ILE A 653 -26.50 -24.47 -4.24
CA ILE A 653 -27.91 -24.15 -3.94
C ILE A 653 -27.96 -22.76 -3.36
N TYR A 654 -28.68 -21.85 -4.02
CA TYR A 654 -28.86 -20.48 -3.55
C TYR A 654 -30.23 -20.30 -2.93
N ILE A 655 -30.31 -19.62 -1.79
CA ILE A 655 -31.50 -19.27 -1.06
C ILE A 655 -31.47 -17.76 -0.83
N ASN A 656 -32.53 -17.04 -1.25
CA ASN A 656 -32.62 -15.63 -0.95
C ASN A 656 -32.84 -15.45 0.55
N ALA A 657 -32.22 -14.43 1.11
CA ALA A 657 -32.32 -14.19 2.56
C ALA A 657 -33.76 -13.81 3.02
N GLU A 658 -34.59 -13.34 2.10
CA GLU A 658 -36.02 -13.05 2.31
C GLU A 658 -36.90 -14.29 2.29
N ASP A 659 -36.45 -15.45 1.82
CA ASP A 659 -37.27 -16.69 1.63
C ASP A 659 -37.36 -17.54 2.91
N PHE A 660 -37.23 -16.95 4.10
CA PHE A 660 -37.46 -17.69 5.35
C PHE A 660 -38.92 -18.02 5.55
N ILE A 661 -39.22 -19.21 6.07
CA ILE A 661 -40.58 -19.70 6.28
C ILE A 661 -41.15 -19.40 7.68
N SER A 662 -40.30 -19.14 8.67
CA SER A 662 -40.66 -18.75 10.04
C SER A 662 -39.49 -18.10 10.78
N GLY A 663 -39.79 -17.36 11.86
CA GLY A 663 -38.81 -16.72 12.76
C GLY A 663 -39.47 -15.67 13.63
N ASP A 664 -39.00 -15.48 14.86
CA ASP A 664 -39.59 -14.53 15.82
C ASP A 664 -38.94 -13.15 15.83
N GLY A 665 -37.88 -12.94 15.04
CA GLY A 665 -37.19 -11.66 14.94
C GLY A 665 -37.87 -10.66 13.99
N LYS A 666 -37.65 -9.36 14.20
CA LYS A 666 -38.04 -8.32 13.24
C LYS A 666 -37.22 -8.44 11.95
N VAL A 667 -37.86 -8.16 10.82
CA VAL A 667 -37.23 -8.14 9.48
C VAL A 667 -37.46 -6.80 8.82
N GLU A 668 -36.43 -6.28 8.14
CA GLU A 668 -36.50 -5.09 7.30
C GLU A 668 -35.90 -5.39 5.92
N VAL A 669 -36.62 -5.03 4.85
CA VAL A 669 -36.07 -5.12 3.48
C VAL A 669 -35.14 -3.95 3.23
N ILE A 670 -33.94 -4.24 2.67
CA ILE A 670 -32.92 -3.28 2.32
C ILE A 670 -32.81 -3.22 0.80
N ASN A 671 -32.96 -2.01 0.23
CA ASN A 671 -32.66 -1.76 -1.18
C ASN A 671 -31.19 -1.34 -1.31
N ASP A 672 -30.37 -2.14 -2.00
CA ASP A 672 -28.95 -1.87 -2.21
C ASP A 672 -28.51 -2.49 -3.55
N LYS A 673 -28.08 -1.66 -4.50
CA LYS A 673 -27.64 -2.14 -5.83
C LYS A 673 -26.45 -3.12 -5.79
N ASN A 674 -25.74 -3.17 -4.68
CA ASN A 674 -24.65 -4.11 -4.45
C ASN A 674 -25.11 -5.44 -3.83
N ALA A 675 -26.37 -5.58 -3.47
CA ALA A 675 -26.99 -6.84 -3.10
C ALA A 675 -27.45 -7.62 -4.33
N ASP A 676 -27.65 -8.92 -4.21
CA ASP A 676 -28.16 -9.76 -5.30
C ASP A 676 -29.55 -9.30 -5.74
N GLY A 677 -29.71 -9.01 -7.02
CA GLY A 677 -30.95 -8.44 -7.53
C GLY A 677 -31.36 -7.09 -6.93
N GLY A 678 -30.45 -6.40 -6.21
CA GLY A 678 -30.69 -5.09 -5.63
C GLY A 678 -31.44 -5.08 -4.30
N LYS A 679 -31.65 -6.22 -3.65
CA LYS A 679 -32.39 -6.36 -2.40
C LYS A 679 -31.68 -7.29 -1.41
N ALA A 680 -31.87 -7.00 -0.14
CA ALA A 680 -31.41 -7.85 0.96
C ALA A 680 -32.33 -7.69 2.16
N VAL A 681 -32.12 -8.45 3.22
CA VAL A 681 -32.90 -8.34 4.47
C VAL A 681 -32.00 -8.02 5.66
N ARG A 682 -32.54 -7.22 6.58
CA ARG A 682 -31.98 -7.05 7.91
C ARG A 682 -32.76 -7.90 8.87
N LEU A 683 -32.12 -8.93 9.38
CA LEU A 683 -32.69 -9.81 10.41
C LEU A 683 -32.27 -9.33 11.79
N TYR A 684 -33.22 -9.15 12.68
CA TYR A 684 -32.95 -8.77 14.07
C TYR A 684 -32.95 -9.98 14.99
N GLU A 685 -32.16 -9.91 16.05
CA GLU A 685 -32.16 -10.91 17.10
C GLU A 685 -33.57 -11.06 17.72
N ALA A 686 -34.07 -12.28 17.81
CA ALA A 686 -35.31 -12.57 18.53
C ALA A 686 -35.16 -12.26 20.04
N LYS A 687 -36.24 -11.95 20.70
CA LYS A 687 -36.26 -11.83 22.17
C LYS A 687 -35.74 -13.13 22.81
N LYS A 688 -35.26 -13.04 24.04
CA LYS A 688 -34.73 -14.20 24.78
C LYS A 688 -35.74 -15.37 24.72
N GLY A 689 -35.32 -16.51 24.19
CA GLY A 689 -36.17 -17.68 23.97
C GLY A 689 -36.96 -17.71 22.65
N GLY A 690 -36.80 -16.68 21.77
CA GLY A 690 -37.40 -16.66 20.44
C GLY A 690 -36.82 -17.69 19.48
N LYS A 691 -37.58 -18.02 18.45
CA LYS A 691 -37.22 -19.02 17.43
C LYS A 691 -36.28 -18.41 16.36
N PRO A 692 -35.37 -19.23 15.80
CA PRO A 692 -34.53 -18.79 14.69
C PRO A 692 -35.35 -18.55 13.41
N PHE A 693 -34.73 -17.81 12.44
CA PHE A 693 -35.21 -17.77 11.07
C PHE A 693 -34.94 -19.12 10.42
N VAL A 694 -35.97 -19.73 9.82
CA VAL A 694 -35.92 -21.06 9.21
C VAL A 694 -36.01 -20.94 7.70
N TYR A 695 -35.10 -21.55 7.00
CA TYR A 695 -35.05 -21.64 5.54
C TYR A 695 -35.22 -23.11 5.14
N GLU A 696 -36.06 -23.39 4.16
CA GLU A 696 -36.27 -24.73 3.60
C GLU A 696 -35.62 -24.81 2.20
N PHE A 697 -34.89 -25.88 1.92
CA PHE A 697 -34.25 -26.09 0.65
C PHE A 697 -34.13 -27.58 0.32
N THR A 698 -33.80 -27.89 -0.94
CA THR A 698 -33.64 -29.27 -1.40
C THR A 698 -32.22 -29.52 -1.87
N VAL A 699 -31.63 -30.59 -1.36
CA VAL A 699 -30.29 -31.05 -1.73
C VAL A 699 -30.41 -32.09 -2.85
N PRO A 700 -29.71 -31.92 -3.98
CA PRO A 700 -29.87 -32.82 -5.14
C PRO A 700 -29.16 -34.18 -4.97
N ALA A 701 -28.14 -34.28 -4.15
CA ALA A 701 -27.34 -35.49 -3.95
C ALA A 701 -26.73 -35.56 -2.55
N ASP A 702 -26.49 -36.77 -2.07
CA ASP A 702 -25.73 -36.99 -0.83
C ASP A 702 -24.35 -36.35 -0.91
N GLY A 703 -23.93 -35.63 0.14
CA GLY A 703 -22.62 -34.99 0.07
C GLY A 703 -22.26 -34.09 1.27
N LYS A 704 -21.08 -33.48 1.15
CA LYS A 704 -20.60 -32.45 2.07
C LYS A 704 -20.88 -31.09 1.46
N TYR A 705 -21.64 -30.27 2.18
CA TYR A 705 -22.04 -28.94 1.72
C TYR A 705 -21.52 -27.88 2.67
N HIS A 706 -20.81 -26.90 2.13
CA HIS A 706 -20.33 -25.73 2.85
C HIS A 706 -21.44 -24.67 2.84
N LEU A 707 -21.77 -24.14 4.01
CA LEU A 707 -22.71 -23.03 4.14
C LEU A 707 -21.97 -21.70 4.01
N MET A 708 -22.38 -20.90 3.05
CA MET A 708 -21.86 -19.56 2.79
C MET A 708 -22.98 -18.54 3.00
N LEU A 709 -22.69 -17.46 3.71
CA LEU A 709 -23.62 -16.35 3.90
C LEU A 709 -23.02 -15.08 3.27
N ARG A 710 -23.71 -14.49 2.31
CA ARG A 710 -23.38 -13.16 1.82
C ARG A 710 -24.04 -12.14 2.72
N SER A 711 -23.21 -11.43 3.49
CA SER A 711 -23.70 -10.58 4.56
C SER A 711 -22.90 -9.29 4.69
N ARG A 712 -23.50 -8.32 5.39
CA ARG A 712 -22.89 -7.08 5.79
C ARG A 712 -23.13 -6.86 7.28
N SER A 713 -22.08 -6.58 8.06
CA SER A 713 -22.23 -6.35 9.51
C SER A 713 -21.14 -5.48 10.08
N GLY A 714 -21.48 -4.28 10.52
CA GLY A 714 -20.54 -3.35 11.18
C GLY A 714 -20.31 -3.63 12.67
N HIS A 715 -21.07 -4.53 13.30
CA HIS A 715 -20.96 -4.81 14.74
C HIS A 715 -21.30 -6.26 15.04
N ARG A 716 -20.47 -6.92 15.88
CA ARG A 716 -20.63 -8.31 16.30
C ARG A 716 -20.97 -9.25 15.14
N PRO A 717 -20.01 -9.54 14.24
CA PRO A 717 -20.26 -10.29 13.01
C PRO A 717 -20.44 -11.78 13.30
N ARG A 718 -21.50 -12.13 14.02
CA ARG A 718 -21.80 -13.52 14.41
C ARG A 718 -23.27 -13.85 14.20
N VAL A 719 -23.49 -15.07 13.73
CA VAL A 719 -24.79 -15.73 13.71
C VAL A 719 -24.62 -17.12 14.31
N ARG A 720 -25.71 -17.68 14.83
CA ARG A 720 -25.79 -19.11 15.14
C ARG A 720 -26.53 -19.80 14.03
N VAL A 721 -26.02 -20.94 13.60
CA VAL A 721 -26.65 -21.76 12.55
C VAL A 721 -26.82 -23.20 13.02
N SER A 722 -27.91 -23.85 12.58
CA SER A 722 -28.05 -25.29 12.70
C SER A 722 -28.78 -25.86 11.48
N MET A 723 -28.61 -27.15 11.26
CA MET A 723 -29.24 -27.89 10.18
C MET A 723 -30.21 -28.93 10.80
N ASP A 724 -31.44 -29.01 10.26
CA ASP A 724 -32.47 -29.99 10.62
C ASP A 724 -32.77 -30.10 12.13
N GLY A 725 -32.78 -28.97 12.82
CA GLY A 725 -33.02 -28.95 14.27
C GLY A 725 -31.84 -29.44 15.12
N GLY A 726 -30.71 -29.72 14.53
CA GLY A 726 -29.52 -30.13 15.23
C GLY A 726 -28.90 -29.03 16.10
N LYS A 727 -27.70 -29.27 16.64
CA LYS A 727 -26.97 -28.35 17.50
C LYS A 727 -26.71 -27.01 16.79
N MET A 728 -26.93 -25.91 17.52
CA MET A 728 -26.58 -24.56 17.06
C MET A 728 -25.09 -24.31 17.21
N TYR A 729 -24.47 -23.83 16.14
CA TYR A 729 -23.04 -23.46 16.07
C TYR A 729 -22.87 -21.98 15.87
N ASP A 730 -21.91 -21.37 16.57
CA ASP A 730 -21.52 -19.99 16.33
C ASP A 730 -20.72 -19.88 15.03
N SER A 731 -21.13 -18.97 14.17
CA SER A 731 -20.49 -18.69 12.91
C SER A 731 -20.08 -17.21 12.84
N ALA A 732 -18.85 -16.95 12.41
CA ALA A 732 -18.41 -15.60 12.10
C ALA A 732 -18.96 -15.17 10.73
N LEU A 733 -19.39 -13.92 10.63
CA LEU A 733 -19.71 -13.24 9.38
C LEU A 733 -18.59 -12.27 9.00
N ALA A 734 -18.63 -11.76 7.77
CA ALA A 734 -17.76 -10.67 7.39
C ALA A 734 -18.02 -9.42 8.26
N LEU A 735 -16.97 -8.87 8.86
CA LEU A 735 -17.02 -7.69 9.77
C LEU A 735 -17.01 -6.40 8.97
N MET A 736 -17.99 -6.13 8.09
CA MET A 736 -17.88 -5.03 7.14
C MET A 736 -19.19 -4.32 6.84
N ASN A 737 -19.07 -3.07 6.42
CA ASN A 737 -20.19 -2.22 5.98
C ASN A 737 -20.58 -2.45 4.50
N TYR A 738 -20.14 -3.54 3.88
CA TYR A 738 -20.47 -3.92 2.51
C TYR A 738 -20.66 -5.44 2.40
N TRP A 739 -21.25 -5.87 1.28
CA TRP A 739 -21.61 -7.25 1.05
C TRP A 739 -20.39 -8.15 0.82
N ALA A 740 -20.25 -9.19 1.62
CA ALA A 740 -19.20 -10.18 1.52
C ALA A 740 -19.70 -11.59 1.84
N TRP A 741 -19.13 -12.57 1.16
CA TRP A 741 -19.32 -13.96 1.49
C TRP A 741 -18.49 -14.35 2.71
N ALA A 742 -19.08 -15.07 3.63
CA ALA A 742 -18.41 -15.66 4.76
C ALA A 742 -18.87 -17.11 4.94
N THR A 743 -17.95 -18.01 5.23
CA THR A 743 -18.28 -19.39 5.53
C THR A 743 -18.93 -19.49 6.90
N ALA A 744 -20.11 -20.06 6.98
CA ALA A 744 -20.73 -20.40 8.24
C ALA A 744 -20.18 -21.76 8.72
N MET A 745 -19.73 -21.81 9.97
CA MET A 745 -19.14 -23.02 10.53
C MET A 745 -20.23 -23.96 11.06
N ASP A 746 -20.07 -25.24 10.72
CA ASP A 746 -20.67 -26.31 11.49
C ASP A 746 -19.74 -26.67 12.65
N GLY A 747 -20.00 -27.29 13.64
CA GLY A 747 -19.11 -27.67 14.74
C GLY A 747 -17.99 -28.66 14.38
N SER A 748 -17.81 -29.02 13.11
CA SER A 748 -16.67 -29.82 12.63
C SER A 748 -15.37 -29.05 12.57
N ALA A 749 -15.43 -27.70 12.64
CA ALA A 749 -14.23 -26.86 12.67
C ALA A 749 -13.51 -27.00 14.02
N LYS A 750 -12.41 -27.72 14.03
CA LYS A 750 -11.51 -27.75 15.20
C LYS A 750 -10.77 -26.40 15.26
N LYS A 751 -10.85 -25.76 16.43
CA LYS A 751 -9.98 -24.61 16.75
C LYS A 751 -8.55 -25.09 16.64
N THR A 752 -7.78 -24.59 15.68
CA THR A 752 -6.36 -24.88 15.62
C THR A 752 -5.63 -24.08 16.68
N SER A 753 -4.40 -24.43 17.01
CA SER A 753 -3.53 -23.67 17.94
C SER A 753 -3.24 -22.25 17.45
N ASN A 754 -3.46 -21.96 16.18
CA ASN A 754 -3.43 -20.63 15.61
C ASN A 754 -4.86 -20.04 15.64
N PRO A 755 -5.14 -18.97 16.43
CA PRO A 755 -6.46 -18.36 16.53
C PRO A 755 -6.99 -17.78 15.21
N TRP A 756 -6.16 -17.70 14.18
CA TRP A 756 -6.45 -17.15 12.86
C TRP A 756 -6.64 -18.22 11.77
N SER A 757 -6.46 -19.51 12.06
CA SER A 757 -6.69 -20.59 11.12
C SER A 757 -7.99 -21.32 11.48
N TRP A 758 -9.03 -21.08 10.69
CA TRP A 758 -10.30 -21.79 10.78
C TRP A 758 -10.36 -22.87 9.70
N LYS A 759 -10.65 -24.09 10.05
CA LYS A 759 -11.02 -25.10 9.05
C LYS A 759 -12.45 -24.81 8.60
N VAL A 760 -12.68 -24.82 7.29
CA VAL A 760 -14.00 -24.69 6.69
C VAL A 760 -14.86 -25.85 7.17
N GLY A 761 -15.95 -25.55 7.86
CA GLY A 761 -16.93 -26.54 8.25
C GLY A 761 -17.81 -26.96 7.06
N TYR A 762 -18.40 -28.13 7.16
CA TYR A 762 -19.39 -28.59 6.19
C TYR A 762 -20.50 -29.35 6.92
N PHE A 763 -21.68 -29.36 6.33
CA PHE A 763 -22.78 -30.24 6.71
C PHE A 763 -22.76 -31.46 5.81
N THR A 764 -22.86 -32.64 6.38
CA THR A 764 -23.09 -33.89 5.62
C THR A 764 -24.59 -34.05 5.46
N LEU A 765 -25.10 -33.87 4.25
CA LEU A 765 -26.52 -33.88 3.93
C LEU A 765 -26.84 -35.05 2.98
N LYS A 766 -28.05 -35.61 3.14
CA LYS A 766 -28.64 -36.56 2.21
C LYS A 766 -29.39 -35.84 1.11
N ALA A 767 -29.61 -36.47 -0.03
CA ALA A 767 -30.52 -35.94 -1.03
C ALA A 767 -31.93 -35.77 -0.44
N GLY A 768 -32.56 -34.63 -0.67
CA GLY A 768 -33.93 -34.38 -0.15
C GLY A 768 -34.10 -33.01 0.49
N LYS A 769 -35.19 -32.80 1.21
CA LYS A 769 -35.51 -31.54 1.87
C LYS A 769 -34.81 -31.40 3.21
N HIS A 770 -34.29 -30.20 3.45
CA HIS A 770 -33.58 -29.82 4.67
C HIS A 770 -34.03 -28.45 5.20
N LYS A 771 -33.78 -28.19 6.49
CA LYS A 771 -34.07 -26.92 7.17
C LYS A 771 -32.78 -26.30 7.74
N LEU A 772 -32.47 -25.10 7.29
CA LEU A 772 -31.40 -24.28 7.86
C LEU A 772 -32.03 -23.30 8.85
N ASN A 773 -31.49 -23.26 10.06
CA ASN A 773 -31.87 -22.30 11.09
C ASN A 773 -30.77 -21.25 11.24
N ILE A 774 -31.14 -19.97 11.21
CA ILE A 774 -30.22 -18.84 11.40
C ILE A 774 -30.74 -17.97 12.54
N MET A 775 -29.88 -17.70 13.53
CA MET A 775 -30.17 -16.79 14.64
C MET A 775 -29.08 -15.71 14.71
N PRO A 776 -29.42 -14.47 14.32
CA PRO A 776 -28.44 -13.37 14.38
C PRO A 776 -28.16 -12.92 15.82
N TYR A 777 -26.94 -12.42 16.11
CA TYR A 777 -26.65 -11.63 17.31
C TYR A 777 -26.86 -10.14 17.00
N GLY A 778 -27.79 -9.48 17.71
CA GLY A 778 -28.19 -8.12 17.39
C GLY A 778 -28.99 -8.05 16.08
N PHE A 779 -28.49 -7.27 15.10
CA PHE A 779 -29.04 -7.31 13.74
C PHE A 779 -27.97 -7.71 12.71
N LYS A 780 -28.42 -8.33 11.61
CA LYS A 780 -27.56 -8.74 10.49
C LYS A 780 -28.24 -8.45 9.16
N ASP A 781 -27.50 -7.79 8.28
CA ASP A 781 -27.88 -7.66 6.90
C ASP A 781 -27.41 -8.91 6.17
N ILE A 782 -28.33 -9.68 5.63
CA ILE A 782 -28.06 -10.90 4.85
C ILE A 782 -28.71 -10.71 3.48
N ASP A 783 -27.93 -10.99 2.46
CA ASP A 783 -28.31 -10.85 1.07
C ASP A 783 -28.66 -12.20 0.46
N LEU A 784 -27.74 -13.15 0.58
CA LEU A 784 -27.86 -14.45 -0.06
C LEU A 784 -27.25 -15.54 0.81
N ILE A 785 -27.84 -16.71 0.76
CA ILE A 785 -27.35 -17.92 1.41
C ILE A 785 -26.99 -18.90 0.30
N ALA A 786 -25.87 -19.57 0.44
CA ALA A 786 -25.43 -20.61 -0.49
C ALA A 786 -24.96 -21.84 0.26
N LEU A 787 -25.37 -23.00 -0.25
CA LEU A 787 -24.84 -24.32 0.15
C LEU A 787 -24.14 -24.92 -1.06
N THR A 788 -22.87 -25.19 -0.95
CA THR A 788 -22.06 -25.68 -2.06
C THR A 788 -21.19 -26.87 -1.70
N SER A 789 -21.08 -27.78 -2.62
CA SER A 789 -20.12 -28.90 -2.53
C SER A 789 -18.71 -28.48 -2.98
N ASP A 790 -18.57 -27.30 -3.63
CA ASP A 790 -17.30 -26.70 -4.03
C ASP A 790 -17.08 -25.37 -3.29
N PRO A 791 -16.23 -25.33 -2.25
CA PRO A 791 -15.96 -24.13 -1.49
C PRO A 791 -15.03 -23.13 -2.22
N GLY A 792 -14.83 -23.26 -3.52
CA GLY A 792 -14.02 -22.35 -4.32
C GLY A 792 -14.44 -20.87 -4.19
N PRO A 793 -13.72 -19.92 -4.84
CA PRO A 793 -13.97 -18.50 -4.67
C PRO A 793 -15.38 -18.09 -5.12
N PHE A 794 -16.13 -17.48 -4.21
CA PHE A 794 -17.53 -17.05 -4.40
C PHE A 794 -17.68 -15.61 -4.92
N GLU A 795 -16.60 -14.88 -5.15
CA GLU A 795 -16.69 -13.54 -5.71
C GLU A 795 -16.42 -13.53 -7.21
N PRO A 796 -17.20 -12.76 -7.99
CA PRO A 796 -16.89 -12.55 -9.39
C PRO A 796 -15.54 -11.80 -9.48
N ARG A 797 -14.66 -12.30 -10.27
CA ARG A 797 -13.40 -11.65 -10.64
C ARG A 797 -13.65 -10.49 -11.58
#